data_4df2493ac5738546da2edca8bc11f78d
#
_entry.id   4df2493ac5738546da2edca8bc11f78d
#
_cell.length_a   1.000
_cell.length_b   1.000
_cell.length_c   1.000
_cell.angle_alpha   90.00
_cell.angle_beta   90.00
_cell.angle_gamma   90.00
#
_symmetry.space_group_name_H-M   'P 1'
#
loop_
_entity.id
_entity.type
_entity.pdbx_description
1 polymer ?
#
loop_
_entity_poly.entity_id
_entity_poly.type
_entity_poly.pdbx_seq_one_letter_code
_entity_poly.pdbx_strand_id
1 'polypeptide(L)'
;MHTETATISHQPRILPGSQQDSMPARYGLGVQVLSMAAFTLAFFGWLNEAWLYWFENPIWLNRYTEYAIILVFGLWRIRAEQNPYTRKRLIILVSMVTVFWWLIPWLYPFYEPYVGFLWTQPVFPSLHVPGTITFFLILALVFLFGRRVICGFNCPCVGVRETVGFAFRDRTPRSEWTWRLRHSKWFFFIYYVGVMVVVQFPPNSWTVSFVGGFYLIVGLTYFGTFFIAPLVGNRFYCRYLCPYGATFGLLNHAGFYGIRMKQDQCIDCRRCEQVCDMGIPVWRQGQASGRVTALEDCMGCARCVVSCPTDALEIQDVRNLFRPSLKQNASHLLKKKTATPVPRQQPLERPVGERVGDWTETSTLPGLAHIQAQAARCLDCGVPGCSNACPLSNRIPEWLEAVAAGDIQSAAVISNSTSNLPEVCGTLCPQQRLCEGACTKAKEPDGAVTIGVIERYLTETAFRQGWRPQHTRRGNGTRVAVVGAGPAGLACADQLNQAGSDVTVFDKQTEIGGLLANGVPPFKLDKSLLVRRHKLLEQQGIYFRLGVEVDETLMLELLKTHDVVFLGTGTQTSRDLKLPGQNLDGVTDALSYLQQVNQDSGTETVAGKRVLVIGGGDTAMDCARSAVRQGAADVTVVYRGDEKGVRASPREMQAARDEGVRFRLECAPINVLGDDTVTGVCFVDPSGGQASFPCDAVIFAVGQVCRPADWLRRLGVESSARGIIQVDAHGRTSHVKIYAGGDNTLGPDLVVTAIAAGRRAAEGILDSFRPSRRAKEAVSAMFTSQQIPGNRIPVAATVIQQESVP
;
A
#
# COMPACT_ATOMS: atom_id res chain seq x y z
N MET A 1 29.52 24.58 26.71
CA MET A 1 28.08 24.35 26.96
C MET A 1 27.53 23.55 25.78
N HIS A 2 27.26 22.29 26.01
CA HIS A 2 26.88 21.30 25.00
C HIS A 2 25.42 21.51 24.61
N THR A 3 25.16 21.66 23.32
CA THR A 3 23.82 21.59 22.73
C THR A 3 23.63 20.17 22.22
N GLU A 4 22.82 19.39 22.94
CA GLU A 4 22.36 18.09 22.52
C GLU A 4 21.42 18.23 21.31
N THR A 5 21.87 17.72 20.17
CA THR A 5 21.04 17.49 19.01
C THR A 5 20.22 16.22 19.26
N ALA A 6 18.95 16.38 19.59
CA ALA A 6 17.97 15.29 19.67
C ALA A 6 17.77 14.68 18.29
N THR A 7 18.43 13.55 18.01
CA THR A 7 18.12 12.66 16.90
C THR A 7 16.78 11.97 17.16
N ILE A 8 15.73 12.48 16.55
CA ILE A 8 14.43 11.81 16.52
C ILE A 8 14.56 10.56 15.65
N SER A 9 14.73 9.40 16.30
CA SER A 9 14.65 8.10 15.66
C SER A 9 13.17 7.83 15.30
N HIS A 10 12.77 8.12 14.08
CA HIS A 10 11.52 7.62 13.53
C HIS A 10 11.62 6.10 13.33
N GLN A 11 11.35 5.32 14.37
CA GLN A 11 10.90 3.96 14.20
C GLN A 11 9.49 4.05 13.59
N PRO A 12 9.22 3.44 12.41
CA PRO A 12 7.86 3.35 11.91
C PRO A 12 7.04 2.54 12.92
N ARG A 13 6.11 3.20 13.60
CA ARG A 13 5.06 2.53 14.37
C ARG A 13 4.25 1.72 13.37
N ILE A 14 4.42 0.40 13.39
CA ILE A 14 3.48 -0.52 12.78
C ILE A 14 2.21 -0.37 13.63
N LEU A 15 1.21 0.34 13.10
CA LEU A 15 -0.10 0.42 13.71
C LEU A 15 -0.68 -1.00 13.77
N PRO A 16 -1.06 -1.52 14.95
CA PRO A 16 -1.78 -2.76 15.04
C PRO A 16 -3.19 -2.51 14.52
N GLY A 17 -3.51 -3.06 13.36
CA GLY A 17 -4.87 -3.00 12.83
C GLY A 17 -5.05 -2.38 11.44
N SER A 18 -3.98 -2.02 10.70
CA SER A 18 -4.14 -1.90 9.26
C SER A 18 -4.48 -3.30 8.75
N GLN A 19 -5.75 -3.51 8.50
CA GLN A 19 -6.24 -4.65 7.76
C GLN A 19 -5.34 -4.79 6.54
N GLN A 20 -4.62 -5.91 6.47
CA GLN A 20 -4.13 -6.46 5.22
C GLN A 20 -5.38 -6.86 4.42
N ASP A 21 -6.22 -5.89 4.07
CA ASP A 21 -7.30 -6.09 3.14
C ASP A 21 -6.66 -6.36 1.79
N SER A 22 -6.59 -7.66 1.53
CA SER A 22 -6.53 -8.28 0.22
C SER A 22 -5.88 -7.42 -0.85
N MET A 23 -4.53 -7.52 -0.95
CA MET A 23 -4.00 -7.50 -2.31
C MET A 23 -4.91 -8.40 -3.15
N PRO A 24 -5.41 -7.97 -4.32
CA PRO A 24 -6.05 -8.90 -5.20
C PRO A 24 -5.07 -10.05 -5.35
N ALA A 25 -5.51 -11.25 -4.95
CA ALA A 25 -4.66 -12.42 -5.04
C ALA A 25 -4.11 -12.43 -6.46
N ARG A 26 -2.80 -12.51 -6.66
CA ARG A 26 -2.15 -12.61 -7.98
C ARG A 26 -2.78 -13.70 -8.85
N TYR A 27 -3.55 -14.56 -8.23
CA TYR A 27 -4.38 -15.59 -8.84
C TYR A 27 -5.82 -15.39 -8.37
N GLY A 28 -6.74 -15.31 -9.32
CA GLY A 28 -8.17 -15.19 -9.05
C GLY A 28 -8.71 -16.33 -8.19
N LEU A 29 -9.87 -16.13 -7.58
CA LEU A 29 -10.53 -17.08 -6.68
C LEU A 29 -10.62 -18.49 -7.30
N GLY A 30 -10.87 -18.60 -8.61
CA GLY A 30 -10.95 -19.88 -9.32
C GLY A 30 -9.66 -20.71 -9.22
N VAL A 31 -8.47 -20.09 -9.35
CA VAL A 31 -7.19 -20.79 -9.22
C VAL A 31 -6.95 -21.23 -7.78
N GLN A 32 -7.34 -20.42 -6.79
CA GLN A 32 -7.22 -20.78 -5.37
C GLN A 32 -8.13 -21.96 -5.02
N VAL A 33 -9.37 -21.97 -5.51
CA VAL A 33 -10.31 -23.10 -5.34
C VAL A 33 -9.77 -24.37 -6.00
N LEU A 34 -9.25 -24.29 -7.24
CA LEU A 34 -8.64 -25.42 -7.91
C LEU A 34 -7.41 -25.96 -7.17
N SER A 35 -6.60 -25.08 -6.61
CA SER A 35 -5.45 -25.46 -5.77
C SER A 35 -5.91 -26.20 -4.51
N MET A 36 -6.96 -25.73 -3.84
CA MET A 36 -7.52 -26.40 -2.67
C MET A 36 -8.10 -27.77 -3.01
N ALA A 37 -8.83 -27.88 -4.12
CA ALA A 37 -9.34 -29.17 -4.61
C ALA A 37 -8.20 -30.17 -4.89
N ALA A 38 -7.11 -29.71 -5.52
CA ALA A 38 -5.93 -30.53 -5.77
C ALA A 38 -5.23 -30.98 -4.47
N PHE A 39 -5.11 -30.11 -3.46
CA PHE A 39 -4.60 -30.48 -2.14
C PHE A 39 -5.48 -31.52 -1.44
N THR A 40 -6.80 -31.35 -1.53
CA THR A 40 -7.77 -32.31 -0.97
C THR A 40 -7.61 -33.68 -1.64
N LEU A 41 -7.49 -33.70 -2.97
CA LEU A 41 -7.29 -34.95 -3.72
C LEU A 41 -5.95 -35.63 -3.34
N ALA A 42 -4.86 -34.88 -3.20
CA ALA A 42 -3.58 -35.42 -2.76
C ALA A 42 -3.65 -36.00 -1.33
N PHE A 43 -4.37 -35.34 -0.43
CA PHE A 43 -4.61 -35.84 0.94
C PHE A 43 -5.40 -37.14 0.94
N PHE A 44 -6.49 -37.22 0.19
CA PHE A 44 -7.30 -38.44 0.10
C PHE A 44 -6.55 -39.58 -0.59
N GLY A 45 -5.66 -39.29 -1.56
CA GLY A 45 -4.79 -40.31 -2.15
C GLY A 45 -3.87 -40.95 -1.12
N TRP A 46 -3.20 -40.12 -0.31
CA TRP A 46 -2.38 -40.60 0.79
C TRP A 46 -3.20 -41.32 1.86
N LEU A 47 -4.34 -40.80 2.27
CA LEU A 47 -5.19 -41.38 3.28
C LEU A 47 -5.76 -42.75 2.85
N ASN A 48 -6.13 -42.88 1.60
CA ASN A 48 -6.61 -44.15 1.02
C ASN A 48 -5.54 -45.24 1.11
N GLU A 49 -4.30 -44.94 0.67
CA GLU A 49 -3.18 -45.90 0.71
C GLU A 49 -2.75 -46.21 2.13
N ALA A 50 -2.70 -45.20 3.00
CA ALA A 50 -2.18 -45.35 4.35
C ALA A 50 -3.16 -46.05 5.31
N TRP A 51 -4.49 -45.90 5.15
CA TRP A 51 -5.44 -46.23 6.21
C TRP A 51 -6.85 -46.68 5.79
N LEU A 52 -7.38 -46.20 4.65
CA LEU A 52 -8.77 -46.45 4.33
C LEU A 52 -8.99 -47.60 3.38
N TYR A 53 -8.02 -47.84 2.48
CA TYR A 53 -8.05 -48.88 1.44
C TYR A 53 -9.40 -48.96 0.68
N TRP A 54 -10.01 -47.74 0.42
CA TRP A 54 -11.32 -47.66 -0.23
C TRP A 54 -11.31 -48.11 -1.70
N PHE A 55 -10.13 -47.97 -2.35
CA PHE A 55 -9.96 -48.30 -3.73
C PHE A 55 -8.68 -49.08 -3.91
N GLU A 56 -8.77 -50.23 -4.53
CA GLU A 56 -7.62 -51.06 -4.83
C GLU A 56 -6.84 -50.59 -6.05
N ASN A 57 -7.35 -49.62 -6.80
CA ASN A 57 -6.70 -49.08 -8.00
C ASN A 57 -5.55 -48.16 -7.63
N PRO A 58 -4.29 -48.52 -7.92
CA PRO A 58 -3.12 -47.79 -7.48
C PRO A 58 -2.83 -46.52 -8.29
N ILE A 59 -3.55 -46.22 -9.37
CA ILE A 59 -3.14 -45.18 -10.30
C ILE A 59 -3.69 -43.80 -9.93
N TRP A 60 -4.90 -43.68 -9.36
CA TRP A 60 -5.56 -42.38 -9.24
C TRP A 60 -6.03 -41.98 -7.83
N LEU A 61 -5.89 -42.83 -6.84
CA LEU A 61 -6.14 -42.48 -5.44
C LEU A 61 -5.17 -43.12 -4.47
N ASN A 62 -3.87 -42.80 -4.61
CA ASN A 62 -2.78 -43.25 -3.78
C ASN A 62 -1.68 -42.15 -3.69
N ARG A 63 -0.50 -42.48 -3.16
CA ARG A 63 0.64 -41.55 -3.05
C ARG A 63 1.07 -40.94 -4.41
N TYR A 64 0.87 -41.66 -5.52
CA TYR A 64 1.22 -41.15 -6.85
C TYR A 64 0.26 -40.07 -7.34
N THR A 65 -0.92 -39.93 -6.73
CA THR A 65 -1.86 -38.84 -7.02
C THR A 65 -1.22 -37.48 -6.80
N GLU A 66 -0.42 -37.33 -5.75
CA GLU A 66 0.34 -36.09 -5.48
C GLU A 66 1.32 -35.78 -6.62
N TYR A 67 2.02 -36.77 -7.14
CA TYR A 67 3.00 -36.59 -8.22
C TYR A 67 2.35 -36.25 -9.56
N ALA A 68 1.21 -36.86 -9.86
CA ALA A 68 0.43 -36.50 -11.04
C ALA A 68 -0.06 -35.04 -10.98
N ILE A 69 -0.52 -34.60 -9.82
CA ILE A 69 -0.90 -33.21 -9.56
C ILE A 69 0.30 -32.28 -9.76
N ILE A 70 1.48 -32.62 -9.21
CA ILE A 70 2.72 -31.85 -9.39
C ILE A 70 3.08 -31.71 -10.87
N LEU A 71 2.92 -32.76 -11.67
CA LEU A 71 3.19 -32.73 -13.11
C LEU A 71 2.24 -31.78 -13.84
N VAL A 72 0.93 -31.92 -13.64
CA VAL A 72 -0.09 -31.10 -14.32
C VAL A 72 0.08 -29.61 -14.00
N PHE A 73 0.08 -29.27 -12.72
CA PHE A 73 0.26 -27.89 -12.28
C PHE A 73 1.68 -27.38 -12.59
N GLY A 74 2.68 -28.27 -12.57
CA GLY A 74 4.04 -27.96 -12.92
C GLY A 74 4.21 -27.50 -14.36
N LEU A 75 3.60 -28.21 -15.30
CA LEU A 75 3.62 -27.82 -16.72
C LEU A 75 2.96 -26.45 -16.93
N TRP A 76 1.84 -26.19 -16.26
CA TRP A 76 1.20 -24.88 -16.28
C TRP A 76 2.13 -23.80 -15.69
N ARG A 77 2.74 -24.04 -14.54
CA ARG A 77 3.66 -23.10 -13.89
C ARG A 77 4.91 -22.81 -14.70
N ILE A 78 5.50 -23.80 -15.33
CA ILE A 78 6.66 -23.65 -16.21
C ILE A 78 6.33 -22.75 -17.41
N ARG A 79 5.13 -22.89 -17.98
CA ARG A 79 4.67 -22.03 -19.09
C ARG A 79 4.43 -20.58 -18.63
N ALA A 80 3.85 -20.39 -17.46
CA ALA A 80 3.53 -19.10 -16.90
C ALA A 80 4.75 -18.34 -16.32
N GLU A 81 5.84 -19.03 -15.99
CA GLU A 81 7.02 -18.43 -15.36
C GLU A 81 7.87 -17.67 -16.39
N GLN A 82 8.00 -16.37 -16.18
CA GLN A 82 8.75 -15.50 -17.09
C GLN A 82 10.25 -15.46 -16.77
N ASN A 83 10.65 -15.70 -15.52
CA ASN A 83 12.04 -15.64 -15.13
C ASN A 83 12.80 -16.89 -15.58
N PRO A 84 13.87 -16.78 -16.38
CA PRO A 84 14.56 -17.93 -16.98
C PRO A 84 15.21 -18.85 -15.93
N TYR A 85 15.72 -18.32 -14.84
CA TYR A 85 16.30 -19.13 -13.76
C TYR A 85 15.23 -19.92 -13.00
N THR A 86 14.16 -19.24 -12.56
CA THR A 86 13.04 -19.87 -11.86
C THR A 86 12.38 -20.92 -12.73
N ARG A 87 12.23 -20.64 -14.03
CA ARG A 87 11.68 -21.57 -15.02
C ARG A 87 12.55 -22.82 -15.15
N LYS A 88 13.89 -22.68 -15.32
CA LYS A 88 14.83 -23.83 -15.35
C LYS A 88 14.76 -24.64 -14.07
N ARG A 89 14.71 -23.97 -12.91
CA ARG A 89 14.57 -24.63 -11.61
C ARG A 89 13.29 -25.45 -11.51
N LEU A 90 12.16 -24.89 -11.96
CA LEU A 90 10.87 -25.59 -11.97
C LEU A 90 10.89 -26.80 -12.93
N ILE A 91 11.50 -26.67 -14.10
CA ILE A 91 11.68 -27.81 -15.04
C ILE A 91 12.44 -28.93 -14.35
N ILE A 92 13.58 -28.62 -13.72
CA ILE A 92 14.38 -29.64 -13.02
C ILE A 92 13.56 -30.26 -11.88
N LEU A 93 12.90 -29.46 -11.03
CA LEU A 93 12.12 -29.93 -9.90
C LEU A 93 10.98 -30.86 -10.35
N VAL A 94 10.18 -30.45 -11.33
CA VAL A 94 9.05 -31.25 -11.84
C VAL A 94 9.56 -32.54 -12.50
N SER A 95 10.62 -32.47 -13.34
CA SER A 95 11.20 -33.63 -13.97
C SER A 95 11.79 -34.62 -12.94
N MET A 96 12.53 -34.14 -11.94
CA MET A 96 13.09 -34.96 -10.88
C MET A 96 12.00 -35.66 -10.06
N VAL A 97 10.94 -34.93 -9.68
CA VAL A 97 9.82 -35.55 -8.97
C VAL A 97 9.09 -36.56 -9.83
N THR A 98 8.83 -36.25 -11.09
CA THR A 98 8.14 -37.19 -11.99
C THR A 98 8.97 -38.44 -12.26
N VAL A 99 10.28 -38.31 -12.53
CA VAL A 99 11.14 -39.46 -12.88
C VAL A 99 11.52 -40.26 -11.65
N PHE A 100 12.15 -39.62 -10.64
CA PHE A 100 12.75 -40.36 -9.51
C PHE A 100 11.76 -40.74 -8.41
N TRP A 101 10.63 -40.01 -8.26
CA TRP A 101 9.67 -40.29 -7.21
C TRP A 101 8.40 -40.99 -7.71
N TRP A 102 8.14 -40.97 -9.02
CA TRP A 102 6.97 -41.61 -9.62
C TRP A 102 7.37 -42.72 -10.59
N LEU A 103 7.97 -42.38 -11.76
CA LEU A 103 8.20 -43.36 -12.83
C LEU A 103 9.14 -44.51 -12.45
N ILE A 104 10.26 -44.21 -11.81
CA ILE A 104 11.23 -45.27 -11.43
C ILE A 104 10.64 -46.17 -10.36
N PRO A 105 10.07 -45.72 -9.24
CA PRO A 105 9.43 -46.61 -8.27
C PRO A 105 8.24 -47.40 -8.81
N TRP A 106 7.53 -46.83 -9.79
CA TRP A 106 6.39 -47.49 -10.44
C TRP A 106 6.83 -48.62 -11.36
N LEU A 107 7.94 -48.42 -12.12
CA LEU A 107 8.51 -49.44 -13.02
C LEU A 107 9.34 -50.48 -12.26
N TYR A 108 10.01 -50.08 -11.20
CA TYR A 108 10.86 -50.89 -10.39
C TYR A 108 10.52 -50.75 -8.91
N PRO A 109 9.51 -51.48 -8.39
CA PRO A 109 9.00 -51.29 -7.04
C PRO A 109 10.01 -51.46 -5.90
N PHE A 110 11.10 -52.17 -6.14
CA PHE A 110 12.21 -52.34 -5.17
C PHE A 110 13.16 -51.13 -5.15
N TYR A 111 13.04 -50.19 -6.07
CA TYR A 111 13.77 -48.93 -6.07
C TYR A 111 12.94 -47.84 -5.43
N GLU A 112 13.02 -47.71 -4.12
CA GLU A 112 12.51 -46.51 -3.47
C GLU A 112 13.59 -45.44 -3.46
N PRO A 113 13.27 -44.18 -3.86
CA PRO A 113 14.23 -43.09 -3.78
C PRO A 113 14.61 -42.83 -2.34
N TYR A 114 15.88 -42.94 -2.02
CA TYR A 114 16.42 -43.01 -0.65
C TYR A 114 16.29 -41.73 0.20
N VAL A 115 15.74 -40.67 -0.31
CA VAL A 115 15.23 -39.61 0.55
C VAL A 115 13.99 -40.09 1.31
N GLY A 116 13.15 -40.97 0.71
CA GLY A 116 12.12 -41.72 1.42
C GLY A 116 12.67 -42.77 2.40
N PHE A 117 13.82 -43.31 2.15
CA PHE A 117 14.48 -44.35 3.02
C PHE A 117 14.88 -43.79 4.39
N LEU A 118 15.16 -42.47 4.51
CA LEU A 118 15.25 -41.84 5.82
C LEU A 118 13.94 -41.95 6.62
N TRP A 119 12.84 -42.43 6.02
CA TRP A 119 11.54 -42.54 6.63
C TRP A 119 11.18 -43.95 7.05
N THR A 120 11.61 -44.99 6.34
CA THR A 120 11.01 -46.31 6.46
C THR A 120 11.94 -47.41 6.97
N GLN A 121 13.26 -47.21 6.97
CA GLN A 121 14.21 -48.22 7.43
C GLN A 121 15.45 -47.62 8.08
N PRO A 122 16.16 -48.35 8.96
CA PRO A 122 17.38 -47.91 9.60
C PRO A 122 18.48 -47.66 8.59
N VAL A 123 18.88 -46.40 8.47
CA VAL A 123 19.87 -45.95 7.49
C VAL A 123 21.30 -46.33 7.94
N PHE A 124 21.48 -46.59 9.24
CA PHE A 124 22.79 -46.85 9.81
C PHE A 124 22.74 -47.88 10.93
N PRO A 125 23.56 -48.89 10.91
CA PRO A 125 24.29 -49.52 9.79
C PRO A 125 23.35 -50.46 9.02
N SER A 126 22.82 -50.06 7.87
CA SER A 126 22.03 -50.97 7.06
C SER A 126 22.92 -51.68 6.08
N LEU A 127 22.67 -52.97 5.84
CA LEU A 127 23.30 -53.75 4.77
C LEU A 127 22.89 -53.28 3.36
N HIS A 128 22.06 -52.27 3.25
CA HIS A 128 21.58 -51.72 1.98
C HIS A 128 22.58 -50.71 1.41
N VAL A 129 23.59 -51.22 0.71
CA VAL A 129 24.70 -50.45 0.14
C VAL A 129 24.26 -49.27 -0.73
N PRO A 130 23.27 -49.38 -1.66
CA PRO A 130 22.82 -48.26 -2.48
C PRO A 130 22.25 -47.10 -1.65
N GLY A 131 21.51 -47.40 -0.59
CA GLY A 131 20.96 -46.42 0.34
C GLY A 131 21.99 -45.59 1.06
N THR A 132 22.99 -46.30 1.57
CA THR A 132 24.11 -45.68 2.29
C THR A 132 24.92 -44.76 1.39
N ILE A 133 25.23 -45.19 0.17
CA ILE A 133 25.92 -44.37 -0.84
C ILE A 133 25.10 -43.11 -1.18
N THR A 134 23.81 -43.27 -1.44
CA THR A 134 22.92 -42.14 -1.76
C THR A 134 22.81 -41.14 -0.61
N PHE A 135 22.76 -41.63 0.64
CA PHE A 135 22.73 -40.77 1.81
C PHE A 135 24.00 -39.90 1.91
N PHE A 136 25.19 -40.50 1.83
CA PHE A 136 26.44 -39.75 1.88
C PHE A 136 26.63 -38.84 0.67
N LEU A 137 26.19 -39.26 -0.52
CA LEU A 137 26.19 -38.42 -1.70
C LEU A 137 25.28 -37.15 -1.49
N ILE A 138 24.09 -37.33 -0.92
CA ILE A 138 23.19 -36.21 -0.59
C ILE A 138 23.86 -35.27 0.42
N LEU A 139 24.46 -35.81 1.49
CA LEU A 139 25.18 -34.98 2.47
C LEU A 139 26.31 -34.18 1.81
N ALA A 140 27.12 -34.82 0.97
CA ALA A 140 28.21 -34.18 0.24
C ALA A 140 27.67 -33.06 -0.70
N LEU A 141 26.62 -33.35 -1.46
CA LEU A 141 25.99 -32.37 -2.33
C LEU A 141 25.37 -31.17 -1.56
N VAL A 142 24.75 -31.44 -0.42
CA VAL A 142 24.22 -30.35 0.46
C VAL A 142 25.37 -29.52 1.03
N PHE A 143 26.46 -30.11 1.41
CA PHE A 143 27.66 -29.41 1.89
C PHE A 143 28.26 -28.52 0.79
N LEU A 144 28.37 -29.00 -0.43
CA LEU A 144 28.98 -28.29 -1.57
C LEU A 144 28.06 -27.18 -2.12
N PHE A 145 26.78 -27.48 -2.30
CA PHE A 145 25.83 -26.63 -3.04
C PHE A 145 24.66 -26.13 -2.19
N GLY A 146 24.62 -26.53 -0.93
CA GLY A 146 23.58 -26.15 -0.01
C GLY A 146 22.28 -26.96 -0.10
N ARG A 147 21.40 -26.77 0.86
CA ARG A 147 20.07 -27.39 0.97
C ARG A 147 19.24 -27.37 -0.34
N ARG A 148 19.57 -26.47 -1.27
CA ARG A 148 18.84 -26.33 -2.54
C ARG A 148 18.87 -27.59 -3.40
N VAL A 149 19.91 -28.46 -3.27
CA VAL A 149 20.03 -29.68 -4.04
C VAL A 149 18.80 -30.57 -3.79
N ILE A 150 18.38 -30.69 -2.56
CA ILE A 150 17.19 -31.46 -2.19
C ILE A 150 15.94 -30.56 -2.24
N CYS A 151 15.87 -29.56 -1.35
CA CYS A 151 14.66 -28.73 -1.21
C CYS A 151 14.36 -27.86 -2.44
N GLY A 152 15.34 -27.50 -3.25
CA GLY A 152 15.16 -26.67 -4.44
C GLY A 152 14.85 -27.43 -5.72
N PHE A 153 15.37 -28.67 -5.86
CA PHE A 153 15.40 -29.39 -7.14
C PHE A 153 14.81 -30.78 -7.12
N ASN A 154 14.68 -31.45 -5.97
CA ASN A 154 14.30 -32.87 -5.91
C ASN A 154 13.22 -33.23 -4.89
N CYS A 155 12.81 -32.32 -4.01
CA CYS A 155 11.86 -32.64 -2.95
C CYS A 155 10.42 -32.60 -3.45
N PRO A 156 9.62 -33.71 -3.36
CA PRO A 156 8.21 -33.71 -3.78
C PRO A 156 7.35 -32.74 -2.92
N CYS A 157 7.63 -32.65 -1.61
CA CYS A 157 6.96 -31.68 -0.74
C CYS A 157 7.15 -30.24 -1.20
N VAL A 158 8.29 -29.92 -1.80
CA VAL A 158 8.53 -28.62 -2.42
C VAL A 158 7.87 -28.57 -3.79
N GLY A 159 7.82 -29.67 -4.52
CA GLY A 159 7.14 -29.81 -5.79
C GLY A 159 5.69 -29.35 -5.70
N VAL A 160 4.88 -29.95 -4.83
CA VAL A 160 3.47 -29.58 -4.66
C VAL A 160 3.29 -28.14 -4.19
N ARG A 161 4.17 -27.62 -3.34
CA ARG A 161 4.09 -26.25 -2.84
C ARG A 161 4.50 -25.19 -3.85
N GLU A 162 5.42 -25.51 -4.77
CA GLU A 162 5.84 -24.60 -5.86
C GLU A 162 4.89 -24.64 -7.06
N THR A 163 4.16 -25.74 -7.23
CA THR A 163 3.21 -25.91 -8.33
C THR A 163 1.80 -25.52 -7.87
N VAL A 164 1.13 -26.37 -7.11
CA VAL A 164 -0.23 -26.15 -6.60
C VAL A 164 -0.29 -25.01 -5.57
N GLY A 165 0.57 -25.10 -4.56
CA GLY A 165 0.60 -24.13 -3.44
C GLY A 165 1.04 -22.74 -3.80
N PHE A 166 1.51 -22.52 -5.02
CA PHE A 166 1.98 -21.21 -5.48
C PHE A 166 0.90 -20.11 -5.40
N ALA A 167 -0.37 -20.47 -5.52
CA ALA A 167 -1.50 -19.55 -5.40
C ALA A 167 -1.57 -18.83 -4.03
N PHE A 168 -0.95 -19.40 -2.99
CA PHE A 168 -1.00 -18.88 -1.61
C PHE A 168 0.33 -18.33 -1.11
N ARG A 169 1.34 -18.17 -1.95
CA ARG A 169 2.69 -17.75 -1.53
C ARG A 169 2.74 -16.37 -0.88
N ASP A 170 1.90 -15.46 -1.35
CA ASP A 170 1.88 -14.06 -0.90
C ASP A 170 1.30 -13.94 0.53
N ARG A 171 0.66 -15.00 1.04
CA ARG A 171 0.15 -15.10 2.42
C ARG A 171 1.23 -15.47 3.45
N THR A 172 2.50 -15.60 3.05
CA THR A 172 3.60 -15.93 3.97
C THR A 172 3.74 -14.88 5.07
N PRO A 173 3.60 -15.24 6.37
CA PRO A 173 3.72 -14.31 7.48
C PRO A 173 5.17 -13.84 7.65
N ARG A 174 5.37 -12.52 7.88
CA ARG A 174 6.70 -11.88 7.98
C ARG A 174 6.90 -11.11 9.29
N SER A 175 6.01 -11.27 10.29
CA SER A 175 6.15 -10.63 11.60
C SER A 175 7.31 -11.22 12.40
N GLU A 176 7.84 -10.47 13.36
CA GLU A 176 8.92 -10.90 14.24
C GLU A 176 8.56 -12.18 15.02
N TRP A 177 7.33 -12.27 15.51
CA TRP A 177 6.83 -13.45 16.22
C TRP A 177 6.85 -14.70 15.32
N THR A 178 6.33 -14.58 14.08
CA THR A 178 6.33 -15.71 13.14
C THR A 178 7.74 -16.08 12.70
N TRP A 179 8.67 -15.13 12.72
CA TRP A 179 10.07 -15.43 12.48
C TRP A 179 10.69 -16.24 13.62
N ARG A 180 10.38 -15.91 14.88
CA ARG A 180 10.85 -16.69 16.05
C ARG A 180 10.26 -18.09 16.09
N LEU A 181 9.01 -18.26 15.68
CA LEU A 181 8.34 -19.57 15.63
C LEU A 181 9.07 -20.61 14.75
N ARG A 182 9.96 -20.20 13.83
CA ARG A 182 10.76 -21.11 12.98
C ARG A 182 11.58 -22.15 13.77
N HIS A 183 11.83 -21.89 15.05
CA HIS A 183 12.55 -22.82 15.91
C HIS A 183 11.72 -24.04 16.32
N SER A 184 10.40 -24.06 16.09
CA SER A 184 9.53 -25.22 16.36
C SER A 184 9.96 -26.48 15.55
N LYS A 185 10.59 -26.34 14.40
CA LYS A 185 11.13 -27.46 13.61
C LYS A 185 12.16 -28.28 14.37
N TRP A 186 12.84 -27.71 15.37
CA TRP A 186 13.85 -28.44 16.17
C TRP A 186 13.20 -29.50 17.08
N PHE A 187 11.95 -29.30 17.52
CA PHE A 187 11.19 -30.34 18.21
C PHE A 187 10.98 -31.56 17.31
N PHE A 188 10.56 -31.36 16.07
CA PHE A 188 10.41 -32.45 15.10
C PHE A 188 11.72 -33.09 14.70
N PHE A 189 12.80 -32.32 14.67
CA PHE A 189 14.15 -32.84 14.43
C PHE A 189 14.64 -33.73 15.55
N ILE A 190 14.46 -33.35 16.82
CA ILE A 190 14.82 -34.15 17.98
C ILE A 190 14.02 -35.45 17.98
N TYR A 191 12.71 -35.38 17.69
CA TYR A 191 11.88 -36.59 17.56
C TYR A 191 12.39 -37.49 16.44
N TYR A 192 12.76 -36.93 15.30
CA TYR A 192 13.37 -37.68 14.19
C TYR A 192 14.68 -38.36 14.58
N VAL A 193 15.58 -37.67 15.27
CA VAL A 193 16.82 -38.27 15.81
C VAL A 193 16.47 -39.39 16.78
N GLY A 194 15.49 -39.23 17.66
CA GLY A 194 14.99 -40.26 18.53
C GLY A 194 14.50 -41.49 17.78
N VAL A 195 13.77 -41.34 16.70
CA VAL A 195 13.34 -42.42 15.80
C VAL A 195 14.55 -43.16 15.21
N MET A 196 15.57 -42.44 14.73
CA MET A 196 16.79 -43.02 14.18
C MET A 196 17.54 -43.86 15.21
N VAL A 197 17.51 -43.49 16.48
CA VAL A 197 18.09 -44.28 17.57
C VAL A 197 17.22 -45.48 17.89
N VAL A 198 15.92 -45.28 18.06
CA VAL A 198 14.97 -46.36 18.47
C VAL A 198 14.89 -47.49 17.44
N VAL A 199 14.97 -47.16 16.15
CA VAL A 199 14.97 -48.18 15.08
C VAL A 199 16.17 -49.15 15.14
N GLN A 200 17.26 -48.81 15.86
CA GLN A 200 18.40 -49.71 16.07
C GLN A 200 18.13 -50.83 17.10
N PHE A 201 17.06 -50.70 17.88
CA PHE A 201 16.67 -51.69 18.88
C PHE A 201 15.69 -52.71 18.29
N PRO A 202 15.62 -53.93 18.87
CA PRO A 202 14.66 -54.94 18.42
C PRO A 202 13.21 -54.40 18.52
N PRO A 203 12.34 -54.71 17.55
CA PRO A 203 10.97 -54.25 17.55
C PRO A 203 10.19 -54.79 18.73
N ASN A 204 9.59 -53.92 19.53
CA ASN A 204 8.64 -54.23 20.56
C ASN A 204 7.45 -53.26 20.50
N SER A 205 6.42 -53.49 21.30
CA SER A 205 5.20 -52.65 21.26
C SER A 205 5.48 -51.15 21.42
N TRP A 206 6.42 -50.76 22.28
CA TRP A 206 6.80 -49.37 22.51
C TRP A 206 7.58 -48.79 21.31
N THR A 207 8.58 -49.52 20.77
CA THR A 207 9.39 -49.02 19.62
C THR A 207 8.53 -48.83 18.39
N VAL A 208 7.64 -49.80 18.11
CA VAL A 208 6.69 -49.71 16.98
C VAL A 208 5.73 -48.52 17.17
N SER A 209 5.18 -48.32 18.36
CA SER A 209 4.30 -47.19 18.64
C SER A 209 5.02 -45.83 18.55
N PHE A 210 6.27 -45.75 19.02
CA PHE A 210 7.09 -44.53 18.94
C PHE A 210 7.39 -44.14 17.50
N VAL A 211 7.81 -45.08 16.68
CA VAL A 211 8.12 -44.88 15.26
C VAL A 211 6.84 -44.60 14.48
N GLY A 212 5.78 -45.36 14.68
CA GLY A 212 4.47 -45.13 14.04
C GLY A 212 3.87 -43.78 14.40
N GLY A 213 4.00 -43.38 15.66
CA GLY A 213 3.57 -42.04 16.12
C GLY A 213 4.27 -40.90 15.39
N PHE A 214 5.58 -41.03 15.13
CA PHE A 214 6.31 -40.05 14.34
C PHE A 214 5.76 -39.93 12.92
N TYR A 215 5.56 -41.04 12.21
CA TYR A 215 5.02 -41.01 10.85
C TYR A 215 3.63 -40.43 10.77
N LEU A 216 2.78 -40.81 11.73
CA LEU A 216 1.45 -40.27 11.84
C LEU A 216 1.47 -38.73 12.00
N ILE A 217 2.25 -38.22 12.97
CA ILE A 217 2.34 -36.79 13.25
C ILE A 217 2.91 -36.03 12.04
N VAL A 218 3.98 -36.56 11.43
CA VAL A 218 4.57 -35.93 10.25
C VAL A 218 3.62 -35.93 9.06
N GLY A 219 2.93 -37.04 8.79
CA GLY A 219 1.93 -37.13 7.71
C GLY A 219 0.75 -36.17 7.94
N LEU A 220 0.14 -36.18 9.11
CA LEU A 220 -0.96 -35.30 9.46
C LEU A 220 -0.56 -33.81 9.39
N THR A 221 0.63 -33.46 9.90
CA THR A 221 1.10 -32.08 9.85
C THR A 221 1.47 -31.66 8.42
N TYR A 222 2.05 -32.55 7.63
CA TYR A 222 2.37 -32.29 6.21
C TYR A 222 1.12 -31.97 5.41
N PHE A 223 0.11 -32.83 5.42
CA PHE A 223 -1.14 -32.64 4.69
C PHE A 223 -2.02 -31.57 5.34
N GLY A 224 -2.09 -31.51 6.68
CA GLY A 224 -2.85 -30.48 7.40
C GLY A 224 -2.41 -29.07 7.04
N THR A 225 -1.12 -28.86 6.75
CA THR A 225 -0.63 -27.53 6.30
C THR A 225 -1.07 -27.14 4.88
N PHE A 226 -1.64 -28.03 4.08
CA PHE A 226 -2.26 -27.66 2.81
C PHE A 226 -3.57 -26.88 3.04
N PHE A 227 -4.38 -27.32 4.01
CA PHE A 227 -5.66 -26.67 4.33
C PHE A 227 -5.52 -25.28 4.94
N ILE A 228 -4.42 -25.04 5.66
CA ILE A 228 -4.13 -23.72 6.22
C ILE A 228 -3.32 -22.81 5.30
N ALA A 229 -2.87 -23.31 4.13
CA ALA A 229 -2.06 -22.53 3.18
C ALA A 229 -2.71 -21.18 2.76
N PRO A 230 -4.06 -21.08 2.59
CA PRO A 230 -4.72 -19.81 2.32
C PRO A 230 -4.51 -18.73 3.39
N LEU A 231 -4.21 -19.13 4.63
CA LEU A 231 -4.02 -18.23 5.77
C LEU A 231 -2.54 -17.91 6.04
N VAL A 232 -1.67 -18.94 5.88
CA VAL A 232 -0.28 -18.89 6.37
C VAL A 232 0.77 -19.07 5.27
N GLY A 233 0.33 -19.13 4.02
CA GLY A 233 1.21 -19.29 2.85
C GLY A 233 1.65 -20.73 2.60
N ASN A 234 2.24 -20.93 1.43
CA ASN A 234 2.55 -22.27 0.89
C ASN A 234 3.72 -22.99 1.58
N ARG A 235 4.53 -22.31 2.40
CA ARG A 235 5.76 -22.85 2.99
C ARG A 235 5.70 -23.12 4.49
N PHE A 236 4.52 -23.12 5.09
CA PHE A 236 4.35 -23.27 6.54
C PHE A 236 5.04 -24.55 7.06
N TYR A 237 4.77 -25.70 6.45
CA TYR A 237 5.43 -26.96 6.82
C TYR A 237 6.95 -26.87 6.73
N CYS A 238 7.48 -26.41 5.59
CA CYS A 238 8.93 -26.35 5.35
C CYS A 238 9.66 -25.44 6.35
N ARG A 239 8.97 -24.44 6.88
CA ARG A 239 9.51 -23.42 7.77
C ARG A 239 9.46 -23.84 9.25
N TYR A 240 8.39 -24.50 9.67
CA TYR A 240 8.08 -24.68 11.08
C TYR A 240 8.08 -26.15 11.55
N LEU A 241 7.86 -27.10 10.65
CA LEU A 241 7.57 -28.48 11.03
C LEU A 241 8.48 -29.52 10.40
N CYS A 242 9.15 -29.20 9.28
CA CYS A 242 9.89 -30.18 8.49
C CYS A 242 11.21 -30.61 9.17
N PRO A 243 11.36 -31.86 9.66
CA PRO A 243 12.58 -32.35 10.30
C PRO A 243 13.78 -32.44 9.33
N TYR A 244 13.53 -32.82 8.08
CA TYR A 244 14.58 -32.83 7.05
C TYR A 244 15.08 -31.45 6.69
N GLY A 245 14.14 -30.47 6.70
CA GLY A 245 14.49 -29.08 6.57
C GLY A 245 15.45 -28.60 7.65
N ALA A 246 15.33 -29.13 8.86
CA ALA A 246 16.27 -28.86 9.95
C ALA A 246 17.60 -29.55 9.71
N THR A 247 17.63 -30.87 9.37
CA THR A 247 18.84 -31.64 9.10
C THR A 247 19.71 -31.02 8.00
N PHE A 248 19.13 -30.79 6.81
CA PHE A 248 19.86 -30.19 5.70
C PHE A 248 20.21 -28.71 5.97
N GLY A 249 19.42 -28.05 6.83
CA GLY A 249 19.69 -26.71 7.28
C GLY A 249 20.96 -26.59 8.12
N LEU A 250 21.19 -27.51 9.05
CA LEU A 250 22.44 -27.59 9.83
C LEU A 250 23.66 -27.74 8.92
N LEU A 251 23.59 -28.64 7.97
CA LEU A 251 24.69 -28.86 7.00
C LEU A 251 24.95 -27.61 6.15
N ASN A 252 23.93 -26.80 5.88
CA ASN A 252 24.06 -25.57 5.11
C ASN A 252 24.94 -24.54 5.82
N HIS A 253 24.96 -24.53 7.16
CA HIS A 253 25.85 -23.66 7.96
C HIS A 253 27.33 -24.02 7.82
N ALA A 254 27.64 -25.32 7.74
CA ALA A 254 29.01 -25.83 7.60
C ALA A 254 29.50 -25.84 6.15
N GLY A 255 28.58 -25.69 5.17
CA GLY A 255 28.87 -25.81 3.75
C GLY A 255 29.29 -24.51 3.06
N PHE A 256 29.52 -24.59 1.75
CA PHE A 256 29.96 -23.48 0.90
C PHE A 256 28.82 -22.60 0.42
N TYR A 257 27.56 -23.00 0.62
CA TYR A 257 26.41 -22.24 0.15
C TYR A 257 26.13 -20.99 1.00
N GLY A 258 25.85 -19.87 0.36
CA GLY A 258 25.44 -18.64 1.01
C GLY A 258 24.77 -17.65 0.05
N ILE A 259 24.15 -16.64 0.64
CA ILE A 259 23.68 -15.45 -0.09
C ILE A 259 24.41 -14.26 0.50
N ARG A 260 25.20 -13.59 -0.36
CA ARG A 260 25.94 -12.38 -0.01
C ARG A 260 25.20 -11.14 -0.48
N MET A 261 25.28 -10.06 0.29
CA MET A 261 24.80 -8.73 -0.05
C MET A 261 25.97 -7.77 -0.23
N LYS A 262 25.98 -7.05 -1.34
CA LYS A 262 26.83 -5.88 -1.57
C LYS A 262 26.08 -4.68 -1.03
N GLN A 263 26.47 -4.22 0.14
CA GLN A 263 25.75 -3.20 0.89
C GLN A 263 25.75 -1.84 0.17
N ASP A 264 26.84 -1.53 -0.53
CA ASP A 264 27.03 -0.34 -1.37
C ASP A 264 26.06 -0.26 -2.56
N GLN A 265 25.60 -1.41 -3.06
CA GLN A 265 24.64 -1.50 -4.17
C GLN A 265 23.19 -1.65 -3.71
N CYS A 266 22.95 -1.77 -2.40
CA CYS A 266 21.61 -1.96 -1.86
C CYS A 266 20.89 -0.62 -1.70
N ILE A 267 19.75 -0.48 -2.36
CA ILE A 267 18.88 0.72 -2.32
C ILE A 267 17.76 0.63 -1.28
N ASP A 268 17.83 -0.32 -0.35
CA ASP A 268 16.87 -0.50 0.77
C ASP A 268 15.40 -0.72 0.37
N CYS A 269 15.14 -1.19 -0.84
CA CYS A 269 13.79 -1.45 -1.33
C CYS A 269 13.08 -2.62 -0.63
N ARG A 270 13.80 -3.49 0.09
CA ARG A 270 13.33 -4.68 0.83
C ARG A 270 12.51 -5.70 -0.01
N ARG A 271 12.54 -5.61 -1.31
CA ARG A 271 11.83 -6.56 -2.19
C ARG A 271 12.30 -8.01 -1.96
N CYS A 272 13.57 -8.20 -1.60
CA CYS A 272 14.13 -9.51 -1.26
C CYS A 272 13.43 -10.20 -0.07
N GLU A 273 12.91 -9.43 0.90
CA GLU A 273 12.12 -9.95 2.02
C GLU A 273 10.69 -10.28 1.59
N GLN A 274 10.10 -9.43 0.74
CA GLN A 274 8.73 -9.61 0.24
C GLN A 274 8.61 -10.89 -0.59
N VAL A 275 9.59 -11.18 -1.45
CA VAL A 275 9.55 -12.36 -2.33
C VAL A 275 10.04 -13.65 -1.67
N CYS A 276 10.51 -13.59 -0.42
CA CYS A 276 11.01 -14.76 0.30
C CYS A 276 9.85 -15.60 0.83
N ASP A 277 9.59 -16.76 0.22
CA ASP A 277 8.54 -17.69 0.65
C ASP A 277 8.84 -18.33 2.02
N MET A 278 10.12 -18.33 2.45
CA MET A 278 10.55 -18.80 3.77
C MET A 278 10.46 -17.70 4.83
N GLY A 279 10.11 -16.45 4.44
CA GLY A 279 9.99 -15.31 5.35
C GLY A 279 11.30 -14.93 6.03
N ILE A 280 12.45 -15.20 5.41
CA ILE A 280 13.76 -14.78 5.92
C ILE A 280 13.89 -13.26 5.80
N PRO A 281 14.33 -12.53 6.84
CA PRO A 281 14.59 -11.11 6.80
C PRO A 281 15.91 -10.82 6.07
N VAL A 282 15.92 -11.08 4.75
CA VAL A 282 17.12 -11.06 3.89
C VAL A 282 17.80 -9.68 3.90
N TRP A 283 17.03 -8.61 3.80
CA TRP A 283 17.57 -7.24 3.84
C TRP A 283 18.21 -6.93 5.18
N ARG A 284 17.49 -7.21 6.28
CA ARG A 284 17.98 -6.92 7.65
C ARG A 284 19.29 -7.66 7.93
N GLN A 285 19.37 -8.95 7.58
CA GLN A 285 20.56 -9.75 7.78
C GLN A 285 21.71 -9.34 6.86
N GLY A 286 21.39 -9.03 5.60
CA GLY A 286 22.36 -8.56 4.62
C GLY A 286 22.98 -7.21 5.01
N GLN A 287 22.18 -6.26 5.48
CA GLN A 287 22.66 -4.96 5.96
C GLN A 287 23.52 -5.11 7.22
N ALA A 288 23.14 -6.00 8.13
CA ALA A 288 23.88 -6.19 9.39
C ALA A 288 25.24 -6.88 9.21
N SER A 289 25.39 -7.82 8.26
CA SER A 289 26.55 -8.71 8.17
C SER A 289 27.11 -8.94 6.76
N GLY A 290 26.59 -8.26 5.74
CA GLY A 290 26.96 -8.47 4.34
C GLY A 290 26.51 -9.82 3.76
N ARG A 291 25.78 -10.63 4.53
CA ARG A 291 25.30 -11.97 4.11
C ARG A 291 24.02 -12.37 4.85
N VAL A 292 23.27 -13.28 4.25
CA VAL A 292 22.14 -13.92 4.93
C VAL A 292 22.69 -14.93 5.94
N THR A 293 22.36 -14.76 7.21
CA THR A 293 22.83 -15.59 8.31
C THR A 293 21.93 -16.79 8.60
N ALA A 294 20.64 -16.72 8.29
CA ALA A 294 19.67 -17.81 8.49
C ALA A 294 19.77 -18.86 7.36
N LEU A 295 20.94 -19.44 7.17
CA LEU A 295 21.20 -20.44 6.13
C LEU A 295 20.44 -21.75 6.38
N GLU A 296 20.13 -22.06 7.66
CA GLU A 296 19.32 -23.22 8.05
C GLU A 296 17.87 -23.15 7.53
N ASP A 297 17.38 -21.95 7.22
CA ASP A 297 16.04 -21.74 6.66
C ASP A 297 16.05 -21.55 5.15
N CYS A 298 17.20 -21.19 4.58
CA CYS A 298 17.32 -20.89 3.16
C CYS A 298 17.27 -22.17 2.31
N MET A 299 16.22 -22.32 1.50
CA MET A 299 16.06 -23.43 0.56
C MET A 299 16.77 -23.21 -0.79
N GLY A 300 17.45 -22.07 -0.98
CA GLY A 300 18.22 -21.78 -2.19
C GLY A 300 17.41 -21.55 -3.46
N CYS A 301 16.16 -21.08 -3.34
CA CYS A 301 15.31 -20.82 -4.51
C CYS A 301 15.75 -19.61 -5.36
N ALA A 302 16.67 -18.78 -4.85
CA ALA A 302 17.24 -17.59 -5.48
C ALA A 302 16.24 -16.46 -5.81
N ARG A 303 15.00 -16.51 -5.35
CA ARG A 303 14.00 -15.46 -5.64
C ARG A 303 14.45 -14.08 -5.18
N CYS A 304 15.04 -13.98 -3.97
CA CYS A 304 15.59 -12.72 -3.46
C CYS A 304 16.69 -12.15 -4.36
N VAL A 305 17.54 -12.99 -4.94
CA VAL A 305 18.61 -12.59 -5.85
C VAL A 305 18.04 -12.10 -7.19
N VAL A 306 17.11 -12.90 -7.76
CA VAL A 306 16.49 -12.60 -9.06
C VAL A 306 15.63 -11.33 -9.02
N SER A 307 15.00 -11.05 -7.88
CA SER A 307 14.12 -9.88 -7.70
C SER A 307 14.86 -8.63 -7.24
N CYS A 308 16.16 -8.72 -6.96
CA CYS A 308 16.96 -7.55 -6.58
C CYS A 308 17.15 -6.61 -7.78
N PRO A 309 16.67 -5.35 -7.74
CA PRO A 309 16.73 -4.45 -8.89
C PRO A 309 18.15 -3.96 -9.21
N THR A 310 19.04 -3.92 -8.21
CA THR A 310 20.41 -3.39 -8.32
C THR A 310 21.49 -4.47 -8.30
N ASP A 311 21.13 -5.75 -8.37
CA ASP A 311 22.07 -6.89 -8.28
C ASP A 311 22.90 -6.94 -6.99
N ALA A 312 22.42 -6.31 -5.94
CA ALA A 312 23.08 -6.28 -4.64
C ALA A 312 23.18 -7.67 -3.98
N LEU A 313 22.40 -8.66 -4.41
CA LEU A 313 22.40 -10.02 -3.85
C LEU A 313 22.99 -11.01 -4.84
N GLU A 314 23.91 -11.86 -4.34
CA GLU A 314 24.52 -12.94 -5.12
C GLU A 314 24.53 -14.26 -4.35
N ILE A 315 24.41 -15.38 -5.10
CA ILE A 315 24.56 -16.73 -4.55
C ILE A 315 26.03 -17.10 -4.57
N GLN A 316 26.48 -17.63 -3.44
CA GLN A 316 27.81 -18.25 -3.32
C GLN A 316 27.66 -19.74 -3.10
N ASP A 317 28.53 -20.55 -3.72
CA ASP A 317 28.70 -21.99 -3.49
C ASP A 317 30.11 -22.41 -3.89
N VAL A 318 30.41 -23.72 -3.82
CA VAL A 318 31.72 -24.25 -4.12
C VAL A 318 32.28 -23.87 -5.49
N ARG A 319 31.44 -23.59 -6.47
CA ARG A 319 31.85 -23.14 -7.81
C ARG A 319 32.55 -21.79 -7.81
N ASN A 320 32.26 -20.95 -6.84
CA ASN A 320 32.90 -19.63 -6.69
C ASN A 320 34.37 -19.73 -6.26
N LEU A 321 34.81 -20.89 -5.71
CA LEU A 321 36.22 -21.15 -5.39
C LEU A 321 37.06 -21.37 -6.66
N PHE A 322 36.47 -22.02 -7.66
CA PHE A 322 37.17 -22.41 -8.91
C PHE A 322 36.99 -21.41 -10.05
N ARG A 323 36.00 -20.56 -9.98
CA ARG A 323 35.68 -19.57 -11.02
C ARG A 323 35.30 -18.21 -10.41
N PRO A 324 36.28 -17.43 -9.95
CA PRO A 324 36.01 -16.09 -9.39
C PRO A 324 35.30 -15.16 -10.36
N SER A 325 35.56 -15.31 -11.70
CA SER A 325 34.95 -14.50 -12.76
C SER A 325 33.44 -14.78 -12.98
N LEU A 326 32.89 -15.89 -12.48
CA LEU A 326 31.44 -16.13 -12.49
C LEU A 326 30.68 -15.14 -11.63
N LYS A 327 31.36 -14.37 -10.77
CA LYS A 327 30.73 -13.29 -9.97
C LYS A 327 30.02 -12.23 -10.82
N GLN A 328 30.54 -11.94 -12.02
CA GLN A 328 29.96 -10.90 -12.90
C GLN A 328 28.86 -11.45 -13.82
N ASN A 329 28.93 -12.73 -14.23
CA ASN A 329 28.05 -13.26 -15.26
C ASN A 329 26.79 -13.96 -14.71
N ALA A 330 26.76 -14.37 -13.44
CA ALA A 330 25.61 -15.09 -12.88
C ALA A 330 24.38 -14.18 -12.75
N SER A 331 24.57 -12.89 -12.46
CA SER A 331 23.48 -11.92 -12.36
C SER A 331 22.83 -11.67 -13.72
N HIS A 332 23.61 -11.58 -14.81
CA HIS A 332 23.10 -11.41 -16.17
C HIS A 332 22.31 -12.62 -16.67
N LEU A 333 22.71 -13.85 -16.27
CA LEU A 333 21.99 -15.08 -16.61
C LEU A 333 20.69 -15.27 -15.84
N LEU A 334 20.58 -14.64 -14.68
CA LEU A 334 19.42 -14.76 -13.79
C LEU A 334 18.32 -13.73 -14.11
N LYS A 335 18.65 -12.66 -14.83
CA LYS A 335 17.70 -11.60 -15.18
C LYS A 335 17.26 -11.66 -16.63
N LYS A 336 16.00 -11.33 -16.86
CA LYS A 336 15.51 -10.88 -18.16
C LYS A 336 16.37 -9.66 -18.52
N LYS A 337 16.91 -9.59 -19.75
CA LYS A 337 17.56 -8.37 -20.27
C LYS A 337 16.66 -7.20 -19.89
N THR A 338 17.10 -6.38 -18.95
CA THR A 338 16.39 -5.15 -18.62
C THR A 338 16.37 -4.31 -19.88
N ALA A 339 15.18 -3.91 -20.30
CA ALA A 339 15.04 -2.87 -21.30
C ALA A 339 15.91 -1.68 -20.88
N THR A 340 16.43 -0.94 -21.85
CA THR A 340 17.21 0.29 -21.61
C THR A 340 16.52 1.11 -20.52
N PRO A 341 17.24 1.57 -19.47
CA PRO A 341 16.63 2.34 -18.41
C PRO A 341 15.88 3.52 -19.00
N VAL A 342 14.59 3.59 -18.75
CA VAL A 342 13.76 4.73 -19.17
C VAL A 342 14.06 5.88 -18.19
N PRO A 343 14.59 7.02 -18.63
CA PRO A 343 14.84 8.16 -17.75
C PRO A 343 13.52 8.74 -17.23
N ARG A 344 13.60 9.44 -16.09
CA ARG A 344 12.45 10.21 -15.61
C ARG A 344 12.12 11.32 -16.62
N GLN A 345 10.87 11.39 -17.02
CA GLN A 345 10.38 12.44 -17.93
C GLN A 345 9.21 13.15 -17.25
N GLN A 346 9.33 14.45 -17.08
CA GLN A 346 8.25 15.32 -16.61
C GLN A 346 7.23 15.55 -17.71
N PRO A 347 5.98 15.89 -17.36
CA PRO A 347 5.01 16.39 -18.35
C PRO A 347 5.59 17.59 -19.06
N LEU A 348 5.25 17.74 -20.32
CA LEU A 348 5.56 18.95 -21.06
C LEU A 348 4.70 20.09 -20.53
N GLU A 349 5.33 21.14 -20.03
CA GLU A 349 4.66 22.38 -19.72
C GLU A 349 4.44 23.17 -21.00
N ARG A 350 3.31 23.87 -21.08
CA ARG A 350 3.00 24.76 -22.20
C ARG A 350 4.01 25.93 -22.22
N PRO A 351 4.37 26.45 -23.40
CA PRO A 351 5.25 27.60 -23.49
C PRO A 351 4.76 28.75 -22.63
N VAL A 352 5.68 29.48 -21.99
CA VAL A 352 5.33 30.56 -21.04
C VAL A 352 4.43 31.62 -21.70
N GLY A 353 4.78 32.05 -22.93
CA GLY A 353 4.02 33.05 -23.66
C GLY A 353 2.54 32.66 -23.92
N GLU A 354 2.26 31.35 -24.05
CA GLU A 354 0.90 30.87 -24.25
C GLU A 354 0.17 30.74 -22.93
N ARG A 355 0.81 30.12 -21.92
CA ARG A 355 0.17 29.76 -20.65
C ARG A 355 -0.15 30.97 -19.74
N VAL A 356 0.51 32.11 -19.93
CA VAL A 356 0.18 33.35 -19.21
C VAL A 356 -0.96 34.14 -19.87
N GLY A 357 -1.29 33.85 -21.13
CA GLY A 357 -2.39 34.49 -21.85
C GLY A 357 -3.76 33.86 -21.64
N ASP A 358 -3.83 32.76 -20.90
CA ASP A 358 -5.11 32.07 -20.62
C ASP A 358 -5.16 31.46 -19.22
N TRP A 359 -6.34 30.92 -18.88
CA TRP A 359 -6.62 30.27 -17.60
C TRP A 359 -6.68 28.74 -17.68
N THR A 360 -6.26 28.17 -18.82
CA THR A 360 -6.20 26.71 -18.98
C THR A 360 -4.98 26.13 -18.28
N GLU A 361 -5.02 24.85 -17.97
CA GLU A 361 -3.94 24.16 -17.26
C GLU A 361 -2.57 24.34 -17.92
N THR A 362 -1.56 24.55 -17.09
CA THR A 362 -0.19 24.86 -17.56
C THR A 362 0.56 23.67 -18.13
N SER A 363 0.11 22.44 -17.90
CA SER A 363 0.76 21.23 -18.39
C SER A 363 -0.20 20.33 -19.16
N THR A 364 0.32 19.62 -20.16
CA THR A 364 -0.44 18.62 -20.94
C THR A 364 -0.22 17.23 -20.41
N LEU A 365 -1.25 16.39 -20.45
CA LEU A 365 -1.12 14.97 -20.10
C LEU A 365 -0.39 14.22 -21.22
N PRO A 366 0.66 13.43 -20.88
CA PRO A 366 1.38 12.61 -21.87
C PRO A 366 0.51 11.50 -22.46
N GLY A 367 0.92 10.93 -23.59
CA GLY A 367 0.25 9.79 -24.19
C GLY A 367 0.47 8.48 -23.42
N LEU A 368 -0.37 7.46 -23.71
CA LEU A 368 -0.37 6.17 -23.02
C LEU A 368 1.00 5.48 -23.00
N ALA A 369 1.71 5.43 -24.12
CA ALA A 369 3.01 4.77 -24.21
C ALA A 369 4.05 5.39 -23.27
N HIS A 370 4.04 6.72 -23.14
CA HIS A 370 4.88 7.45 -22.20
C HIS A 370 4.53 7.11 -20.75
N ILE A 371 3.24 7.13 -20.42
CA ILE A 371 2.74 6.82 -19.08
C ILE A 371 3.08 5.38 -18.67
N GLN A 372 2.91 4.42 -19.57
CA GLN A 372 3.31 3.02 -19.34
C GLN A 372 4.81 2.88 -19.09
N ALA A 373 5.63 3.58 -19.91
CA ALA A 373 7.08 3.58 -19.73
C ALA A 373 7.50 4.17 -18.38
N GLN A 374 6.87 5.27 -17.94
CA GLN A 374 7.13 5.87 -16.64
C GLN A 374 6.62 4.99 -15.48
N ALA A 375 5.46 4.36 -15.61
CA ALA A 375 4.94 3.41 -14.62
C ALA A 375 5.82 2.17 -14.46
N ALA A 376 6.38 1.66 -15.57
CA ALA A 376 7.30 0.51 -15.58
C ALA A 376 8.63 0.77 -14.84
N ARG A 377 8.93 2.02 -14.49
CA ARG A 377 10.09 2.37 -13.63
C ARG A 377 9.88 1.97 -12.17
N CYS A 378 8.65 1.63 -11.77
CA CYS A 378 8.37 1.20 -10.40
C CYS A 378 9.13 -0.08 -10.04
N LEU A 379 9.79 -0.08 -8.88
CA LEU A 379 10.56 -1.22 -8.37
C LEU A 379 9.70 -2.24 -7.63
N ASP A 380 8.42 -1.97 -7.40
CA ASP A 380 7.52 -2.76 -6.56
C ASP A 380 8.18 -3.09 -5.20
N CYS A 381 8.52 -2.05 -4.45
CA CYS A 381 9.27 -2.16 -3.19
C CYS A 381 8.51 -2.99 -2.15
N GLY A 382 9.23 -3.83 -1.39
CA GLY A 382 8.67 -4.60 -0.28
C GLY A 382 8.15 -3.73 0.89
N VAL A 383 8.73 -2.53 1.03
CA VAL A 383 8.24 -1.46 1.90
C VAL A 383 8.18 -0.20 1.04
N PRO A 384 7.03 0.11 0.43
CA PRO A 384 6.93 1.21 -0.51
C PRO A 384 6.93 2.56 0.23
N GLY A 385 8.06 3.28 0.15
CA GLY A 385 8.20 4.61 0.74
C GLY A 385 7.13 5.59 0.22
N CYS A 386 6.79 5.49 -1.06
CA CYS A 386 5.74 6.31 -1.68
C CYS A 386 4.36 6.13 -1.03
N SER A 387 3.94 4.90 -0.76
CA SER A 387 2.67 4.62 -0.07
C SER A 387 2.71 5.06 1.39
N ASN A 388 3.83 4.84 2.08
CA ASN A 388 3.99 5.21 3.49
C ASN A 388 4.03 6.72 3.71
N ALA A 389 4.56 7.48 2.75
CA ALA A 389 4.58 8.95 2.81
C ALA A 389 3.26 9.59 2.35
N CYS A 390 2.37 8.82 1.75
CA CYS A 390 1.05 9.29 1.37
C CYS A 390 0.12 9.26 2.60
N PRO A 391 -0.52 10.40 2.99
CA PRO A 391 -1.47 10.44 4.12
C PRO A 391 -2.65 9.47 3.97
N LEU A 392 -2.97 9.07 2.73
CA LEU A 392 -4.00 8.07 2.42
C LEU A 392 -3.46 6.63 2.40
N SER A 393 -2.18 6.42 2.59
CA SER A 393 -1.54 5.12 2.38
C SER A 393 -1.90 4.49 1.02
N ASN A 394 -1.95 5.34 -0.03
CA ASN A 394 -2.41 4.97 -1.37
C ASN A 394 -1.58 3.79 -1.92
N ARG A 395 -2.24 2.82 -2.54
CA ARG A 395 -1.67 1.56 -3.07
C ARG A 395 -0.88 1.80 -4.37
N ILE A 396 0.11 2.70 -4.29
CA ILE A 396 0.84 3.25 -5.44
C ILE A 396 1.55 2.17 -6.28
N PRO A 397 2.33 1.23 -5.73
CA PRO A 397 2.99 0.21 -6.55
C PRO A 397 2.01 -0.66 -7.34
N GLU A 398 0.86 -0.96 -6.77
CA GLU A 398 -0.13 -1.85 -7.35
C GLU A 398 -0.82 -1.24 -8.56
N TRP A 399 -1.28 0.00 -8.46
CA TRP A 399 -1.87 0.65 -9.63
C TRP A 399 -0.80 1.05 -10.67
N LEU A 400 0.47 1.32 -10.27
CA LEU A 400 1.58 1.49 -11.22
C LEU A 400 1.85 0.20 -12.01
N GLU A 401 1.79 -0.97 -11.38
CA GLU A 401 1.91 -2.28 -12.06
C GLU A 401 0.79 -2.45 -13.10
N ALA A 402 -0.46 -2.14 -12.74
CA ALA A 402 -1.59 -2.22 -13.65
C ALA A 402 -1.45 -1.24 -14.82
N VAL A 403 -1.03 0.00 -14.59
CA VAL A 403 -0.77 0.99 -15.65
C VAL A 403 0.33 0.51 -16.59
N ALA A 404 1.44 -0.01 -16.06
CA ALA A 404 2.53 -0.55 -16.86
C ALA A 404 2.10 -1.73 -17.74
N ALA A 405 1.14 -2.52 -17.26
CA ALA A 405 0.52 -3.61 -18.02
C ALA A 405 -0.54 -3.13 -19.04
N GLY A 406 -0.93 -1.85 -19.02
CA GLY A 406 -1.98 -1.28 -19.87
C GLY A 406 -3.40 -1.45 -19.33
N ASP A 407 -3.58 -2.01 -18.15
CA ASP A 407 -4.88 -2.19 -17.51
C ASP A 407 -5.27 -0.94 -16.70
N ILE A 408 -5.75 0.07 -17.42
CA ILE A 408 -6.16 1.36 -16.83
C ILE A 408 -7.39 1.21 -15.93
N GLN A 409 -8.31 0.30 -16.25
CA GLN A 409 -9.52 0.12 -15.44
C GLN A 409 -9.20 -0.47 -14.07
N SER A 410 -8.40 -1.53 -14.01
CA SER A 410 -7.93 -2.07 -12.73
C SER A 410 -7.11 -1.06 -11.94
N ALA A 411 -6.25 -0.28 -12.61
CA ALA A 411 -5.49 0.79 -11.97
C ALA A 411 -6.42 1.83 -11.33
N ALA A 412 -7.50 2.23 -12.01
CA ALA A 412 -8.48 3.18 -11.48
C ALA A 412 -9.24 2.62 -10.27
N VAL A 413 -9.64 1.36 -10.29
CA VAL A 413 -10.26 0.68 -9.13
C VAL A 413 -9.31 0.71 -7.93
N ILE A 414 -8.04 0.36 -8.12
CA ILE A 414 -7.05 0.32 -7.04
C ILE A 414 -6.80 1.73 -6.48
N SER A 415 -6.58 2.74 -7.32
CA SER A 415 -6.31 4.12 -6.89
C SER A 415 -7.52 4.70 -6.13
N ASN A 416 -8.74 4.55 -6.68
CA ASN A 416 -9.96 5.05 -6.05
C ASN A 416 -10.36 4.30 -4.77
N SER A 417 -9.84 3.09 -4.53
CA SER A 417 -10.09 2.36 -3.28
C SER A 417 -9.49 3.06 -2.04
N THR A 418 -8.40 3.81 -2.23
CA THR A 418 -7.69 4.52 -1.15
C THR A 418 -7.76 6.04 -1.27
N SER A 419 -8.08 6.61 -2.44
CA SER A 419 -8.25 8.04 -2.65
C SER A 419 -9.64 8.36 -3.21
N ASN A 420 -10.37 9.31 -2.59
CA ASN A 420 -11.67 9.74 -3.08
C ASN A 420 -11.58 10.77 -4.21
N LEU A 421 -10.44 11.48 -4.33
CA LEU A 421 -10.17 12.51 -5.33
C LEU A 421 -8.79 12.31 -5.97
N PRO A 422 -8.50 11.17 -6.62
CA PRO A 422 -7.17 10.88 -7.15
C PRO A 422 -6.75 11.84 -8.26
N GLU A 423 -7.67 12.36 -9.08
CA GLU A 423 -7.41 13.39 -10.08
C GLU A 423 -6.92 14.71 -9.47
N VAL A 424 -7.45 15.08 -8.30
CA VAL A 424 -7.02 16.27 -7.56
C VAL A 424 -5.67 16.03 -6.88
N CYS A 425 -5.50 14.87 -6.24
CA CYS A 425 -4.24 14.50 -5.60
C CYS A 425 -3.09 14.42 -6.61
N GLY A 426 -3.32 13.80 -7.77
CA GLY A 426 -2.33 13.70 -8.84
C GLY A 426 -1.91 15.07 -9.43
N THR A 427 -2.78 16.09 -9.30
CA THR A 427 -2.52 17.45 -9.80
C THR A 427 -1.89 18.36 -8.74
N LEU A 428 -2.46 18.42 -7.53
CA LEU A 428 -2.16 19.46 -6.53
C LEU A 428 -1.24 19.01 -5.40
N CYS A 429 -1.09 17.70 -5.13
CA CYS A 429 -0.20 17.26 -4.06
C CYS A 429 1.25 17.70 -4.31
N PRO A 430 1.99 18.14 -3.29
CA PRO A 430 3.42 18.37 -3.39
C PRO A 430 4.17 17.04 -3.41
N GLN A 431 4.08 16.30 -4.55
CA GLN A 431 4.60 14.92 -4.67
C GLN A 431 6.06 14.80 -4.29
N GLN A 432 6.87 15.84 -4.53
CA GLN A 432 8.29 15.90 -4.17
C GLN A 432 8.55 15.86 -2.65
N ARG A 433 7.56 16.28 -1.84
CA ARG A 433 7.60 16.20 -0.37
C ARG A 433 6.93 14.94 0.16
N LEU A 434 6.11 14.28 -0.65
CA LEU A 434 5.32 13.10 -0.31
C LEU A 434 5.80 11.87 -1.07
N CYS A 435 4.93 11.31 -1.92
CA CYS A 435 5.14 10.02 -2.56
C CYS A 435 6.37 9.94 -3.45
N GLU A 436 6.64 10.97 -4.28
CA GLU A 436 7.80 10.97 -5.16
C GLU A 436 9.10 11.22 -4.39
N GLY A 437 9.10 12.12 -3.40
CA GLY A 437 10.27 12.35 -2.54
C GLY A 437 10.66 11.14 -1.70
N ALA A 438 9.69 10.33 -1.28
CA ALA A 438 9.89 9.09 -0.54
C ALA A 438 10.07 7.85 -1.44
N CYS A 439 10.01 8.01 -2.76
CA CYS A 439 10.25 6.92 -3.70
C CYS A 439 11.70 6.43 -3.58
N THR A 440 11.90 5.13 -3.48
CA THR A 440 13.24 4.53 -3.41
C THR A 440 14.14 4.98 -4.57
N LYS A 441 13.56 5.16 -5.76
CA LYS A 441 14.29 5.68 -6.94
C LYS A 441 14.63 7.16 -6.87
N ALA A 442 14.11 7.92 -5.92
CA ALA A 442 14.47 9.34 -5.77
C ALA A 442 15.97 9.56 -5.51
N LYS A 443 16.64 8.55 -4.95
CA LYS A 443 18.09 8.53 -4.67
C LYS A 443 18.94 8.10 -5.87
N GLU A 444 18.32 7.55 -6.91
CA GLU A 444 18.98 7.09 -8.12
C GLU A 444 19.18 8.27 -9.11
N PRO A 445 20.19 8.22 -9.97
CA PRO A 445 20.44 9.30 -10.96
C PRO A 445 19.26 9.55 -11.90
N ASP A 446 18.47 8.51 -12.21
CA ASP A 446 17.28 8.59 -13.07
C ASP A 446 16.02 9.08 -12.34
N GLY A 447 16.10 9.32 -11.04
CA GLY A 447 15.09 9.97 -10.21
C GLY A 447 13.84 9.14 -9.92
N ALA A 448 12.93 9.69 -9.11
CA ALA A 448 11.67 9.06 -8.71
C ALA A 448 10.76 8.73 -9.91
N VAL A 449 9.79 7.83 -9.70
CA VAL A 449 8.67 7.63 -10.62
C VAL A 449 7.78 8.88 -10.60
N THR A 450 7.24 9.29 -11.75
CA THR A 450 6.31 10.44 -11.88
C THR A 450 4.90 10.05 -11.44
N ILE A 451 4.74 9.85 -10.13
CA ILE A 451 3.55 9.22 -9.53
C ILE A 451 2.31 10.08 -9.74
N GLY A 452 2.39 11.40 -9.45
CA GLY A 452 1.23 12.28 -9.56
C GLY A 452 0.68 12.36 -10.98
N VAL A 453 1.56 12.51 -11.98
CA VAL A 453 1.16 12.56 -13.39
C VAL A 453 0.46 11.28 -13.84
N ILE A 454 0.98 10.13 -13.41
CA ILE A 454 0.40 8.83 -13.74
C ILE A 454 -0.96 8.68 -13.05
N GLU A 455 -1.11 9.06 -11.77
CA GLU A 455 -2.37 9.01 -11.02
C GLU A 455 -3.45 9.87 -11.68
N ARG A 456 -3.11 11.07 -12.10
CA ARG A 456 -4.01 11.94 -12.86
C ARG A 456 -4.40 11.32 -14.19
N TYR A 457 -3.40 10.86 -14.98
CA TYR A 457 -3.65 10.25 -16.29
C TYR A 457 -4.57 9.04 -16.22
N LEU A 458 -4.31 8.11 -15.30
CA LEU A 458 -5.12 6.90 -15.17
C LEU A 458 -6.57 7.21 -14.83
N THR A 459 -6.80 8.18 -13.93
CA THR A 459 -8.13 8.59 -13.51
C THR A 459 -8.90 9.27 -14.66
N GLU A 460 -8.26 10.24 -15.34
CA GLU A 460 -8.85 10.91 -16.49
C GLU A 460 -9.16 9.96 -17.65
N THR A 461 -8.25 9.03 -17.91
CA THR A 461 -8.43 8.06 -18.99
C THR A 461 -9.52 7.05 -18.66
N ALA A 462 -9.58 6.55 -17.42
CA ALA A 462 -10.64 5.65 -16.98
C ALA A 462 -12.04 6.30 -17.12
N PHE A 463 -12.19 7.56 -16.68
CA PHE A 463 -13.46 8.29 -16.85
C PHE A 463 -13.83 8.51 -18.31
N ARG A 464 -12.87 8.86 -19.18
CA ARG A 464 -13.09 8.98 -20.62
C ARG A 464 -13.52 7.65 -21.28
N GLN A 465 -13.02 6.53 -20.77
CA GLN A 465 -13.41 5.19 -21.19
C GLN A 465 -14.75 4.72 -20.59
N GLY A 466 -15.46 5.58 -19.87
CA GLY A 466 -16.77 5.26 -19.28
C GLY A 466 -16.72 4.51 -17.96
N TRP A 467 -15.53 4.29 -17.41
CA TRP A 467 -15.42 3.67 -16.09
C TRP A 467 -16.10 4.53 -15.02
N ARG A 468 -16.81 3.87 -14.11
CA ARG A 468 -17.43 4.47 -12.94
C ARG A 468 -17.16 3.58 -11.72
N PRO A 469 -16.87 4.14 -10.53
CA PRO A 469 -16.82 3.36 -9.30
C PRO A 469 -18.15 2.65 -9.09
N GLN A 470 -18.11 1.33 -8.92
CA GLN A 470 -19.31 0.53 -8.65
C GLN A 470 -19.44 0.33 -7.13
N HIS A 471 -20.59 0.71 -6.58
CA HIS A 471 -20.91 0.48 -5.18
C HIS A 471 -22.17 -0.37 -5.10
N THR A 472 -22.07 -1.51 -4.43
CA THR A 472 -23.24 -2.30 -4.03
C THR A 472 -23.77 -1.71 -2.73
N ARG A 473 -24.64 -0.73 -2.82
CA ARG A 473 -25.26 -0.09 -1.66
C ARG A 473 -26.23 -1.06 -0.98
N ARG A 474 -25.85 -1.58 0.18
CA ARG A 474 -26.80 -2.20 1.11
C ARG A 474 -27.03 -1.21 2.23
N GLY A 475 -28.23 -0.63 2.32
CA GLY A 475 -28.58 0.35 3.35
C GLY A 475 -28.27 -0.21 4.75
N ASN A 476 -27.55 0.55 5.56
CA ASN A 476 -27.23 0.22 6.95
C ASN A 476 -28.15 0.94 7.96
N GLY A 477 -29.09 1.74 7.46
CA GLY A 477 -30.06 2.50 8.26
C GLY A 477 -29.53 3.75 8.93
N THR A 478 -28.25 4.10 8.78
CA THR A 478 -27.64 5.28 9.41
C THR A 478 -27.82 6.50 8.52
N ARG A 479 -28.34 7.59 9.07
CA ARG A 479 -28.50 8.90 8.40
C ARG A 479 -27.41 9.86 8.89
N VAL A 480 -26.62 10.40 7.96
CA VAL A 480 -25.50 11.28 8.29
C VAL A 480 -25.63 12.61 7.56
N ALA A 481 -25.54 13.71 8.31
CA ALA A 481 -25.38 15.05 7.74
C ALA A 481 -23.89 15.41 7.67
N VAL A 482 -23.42 15.88 6.52
CA VAL A 482 -22.06 16.37 6.31
C VAL A 482 -22.12 17.86 6.06
N VAL A 483 -21.50 18.65 6.91
CA VAL A 483 -21.45 20.13 6.81
C VAL A 483 -20.11 20.54 6.22
N GLY A 484 -20.14 21.01 4.98
CA GLY A 484 -18.98 21.36 4.16
C GLY A 484 -18.72 20.34 3.04
N ALA A 485 -18.83 20.80 1.79
CA ALA A 485 -18.56 20.03 0.59
C ALA A 485 -17.10 20.15 0.10
N GLY A 486 -16.16 20.50 0.98
CA GLY A 486 -14.72 20.47 0.72
C GLY A 486 -14.14 19.05 0.71
N PRO A 487 -12.81 18.88 0.47
CA PRO A 487 -12.18 17.56 0.34
C PRO A 487 -12.44 16.61 1.51
N ALA A 488 -12.45 17.10 2.75
CA ALA A 488 -12.72 16.31 3.94
C ALA A 488 -14.18 15.81 3.97
N GLY A 489 -15.14 16.73 3.71
CA GLY A 489 -16.56 16.39 3.68
C GLY A 489 -16.90 15.41 2.56
N LEU A 490 -16.39 15.66 1.35
CA LEU A 490 -16.59 14.76 0.21
C LEU A 490 -16.02 13.38 0.45
N ALA A 491 -14.84 13.28 1.07
CA ALA A 491 -14.23 11.99 1.40
C ALA A 491 -15.02 11.25 2.49
N CYS A 492 -15.50 11.96 3.52
CA CYS A 492 -16.36 11.39 4.56
C CYS A 492 -17.68 10.89 3.96
N ALA A 493 -18.36 11.74 3.16
CA ALA A 493 -19.62 11.40 2.51
C ALA A 493 -19.52 10.18 1.60
N ASP A 494 -18.48 10.13 0.77
CA ASP A 494 -18.25 9.00 -0.14
C ASP A 494 -18.00 7.68 0.63
N GLN A 495 -17.15 7.70 1.67
CA GLN A 495 -16.89 6.49 2.49
C GLN A 495 -18.13 6.00 3.22
N LEU A 496 -18.94 6.91 3.78
CA LEU A 496 -20.17 6.54 4.47
C LEU A 496 -21.23 6.00 3.50
N ASN A 497 -21.37 6.64 2.34
CA ASN A 497 -22.27 6.17 1.29
C ASN A 497 -21.88 4.80 0.75
N GLN A 498 -20.57 4.54 0.54
CA GLN A 498 -20.06 3.21 0.16
C GLN A 498 -20.39 2.14 1.21
N ALA A 499 -20.42 2.52 2.49
CA ALA A 499 -20.80 1.64 3.59
C ALA A 499 -22.33 1.47 3.76
N GLY A 500 -23.14 2.15 2.94
CA GLY A 500 -24.59 2.03 2.91
C GLY A 500 -25.35 3.05 3.76
N SER A 501 -24.69 4.08 4.31
CA SER A 501 -25.36 5.16 5.03
C SER A 501 -26.08 6.10 4.09
N ASP A 502 -27.19 6.71 4.54
CA ASP A 502 -27.87 7.80 3.87
C ASP A 502 -27.18 9.11 4.20
N VAL A 503 -26.56 9.74 3.20
CA VAL A 503 -25.71 10.91 3.39
C VAL A 503 -26.30 12.14 2.72
N THR A 504 -26.45 13.22 3.47
CA THR A 504 -26.80 14.55 2.95
C THR A 504 -25.64 15.53 3.24
N VAL A 505 -25.14 16.18 2.19
CA VAL A 505 -24.06 17.16 2.27
C VAL A 505 -24.62 18.56 2.16
N PHE A 506 -24.27 19.42 3.10
CA PHE A 506 -24.66 20.84 3.16
C PHE A 506 -23.44 21.72 2.93
N ASP A 507 -23.55 22.72 2.06
CA ASP A 507 -22.50 23.74 1.90
C ASP A 507 -23.15 25.10 1.60
N LYS A 508 -22.56 26.18 2.14
CA LYS A 508 -22.99 27.56 1.88
C LYS A 508 -22.66 28.00 0.45
N GLN A 509 -21.72 27.38 -0.20
CA GLN A 509 -21.40 27.62 -1.60
C GLN A 509 -22.36 26.85 -2.53
N THR A 510 -22.51 27.34 -3.74
CA THR A 510 -23.35 26.71 -4.79
C THR A 510 -22.67 25.57 -5.51
N GLU A 511 -21.37 25.35 -5.27
CA GLU A 511 -20.53 24.31 -5.88
C GLU A 511 -19.77 23.52 -4.83
N ILE A 512 -19.48 22.25 -5.14
CA ILE A 512 -18.64 21.41 -4.30
C ILE A 512 -17.15 21.75 -4.47
N GLY A 513 -16.34 21.32 -3.53
CA GLY A 513 -14.88 21.42 -3.59
C GLY A 513 -14.27 22.37 -2.54
N GLY A 514 -15.05 23.28 -1.95
CA GLY A 514 -14.55 24.27 -1.00
C GLY A 514 -13.40 25.09 -1.59
N LEU A 515 -12.21 25.09 -0.97
CA LEU A 515 -11.04 25.81 -1.50
C LEU A 515 -10.52 25.27 -2.84
N LEU A 516 -10.85 24.05 -3.25
CA LEU A 516 -10.55 23.59 -4.62
C LEU A 516 -11.32 24.38 -5.68
N ALA A 517 -12.56 24.76 -5.37
CA ALA A 517 -13.38 25.59 -6.25
C ALA A 517 -12.96 27.06 -6.17
N ASN A 518 -12.86 27.61 -4.95
CA ASN A 518 -12.75 29.05 -4.73
C ASN A 518 -11.34 29.56 -4.43
N GLY A 519 -10.40 28.70 -4.03
CA GLY A 519 -9.05 29.10 -3.60
C GLY A 519 -7.92 28.68 -4.53
N VAL A 520 -8.13 27.69 -5.39
CA VAL A 520 -7.14 27.22 -6.38
C VAL A 520 -7.46 27.84 -7.74
N PRO A 521 -6.50 28.48 -8.45
CA PRO A 521 -6.77 29.06 -9.77
C PRO A 521 -7.12 28.03 -10.84
N PRO A 522 -7.89 28.41 -11.90
CA PRO A 522 -8.28 27.48 -12.97
C PRO A 522 -7.11 26.90 -13.74
N PHE A 523 -6.04 27.69 -13.97
CA PHE A 523 -4.83 27.21 -14.65
C PHE A 523 -4.04 26.12 -13.91
N LYS A 524 -4.38 25.90 -12.63
CA LYS A 524 -3.77 24.88 -11.77
C LYS A 524 -4.68 23.67 -11.58
N LEU A 525 -6.00 23.87 -11.58
CA LEU A 525 -7.01 22.82 -11.46
C LEU A 525 -8.23 23.16 -12.32
N ASP A 526 -8.48 22.39 -13.37
CA ASP A 526 -9.69 22.50 -14.18
C ASP A 526 -10.95 22.20 -13.32
N LYS A 527 -11.85 23.18 -13.22
CA LYS A 527 -13.07 23.06 -12.41
C LYS A 527 -14.06 22.04 -12.94
N SER A 528 -13.98 21.67 -14.22
CA SER A 528 -14.80 20.62 -14.81
C SER A 528 -14.60 19.27 -14.08
N LEU A 529 -13.43 19.04 -13.45
CA LEU A 529 -13.14 17.88 -12.62
C LEU A 529 -14.08 17.82 -11.40
N LEU A 530 -14.34 18.97 -10.76
CA LEU A 530 -15.24 19.05 -9.59
C LEU A 530 -16.69 18.84 -10.02
N VAL A 531 -17.11 19.43 -11.14
CA VAL A 531 -18.47 19.25 -11.70
C VAL A 531 -18.71 17.77 -12.03
N ARG A 532 -17.74 17.10 -12.64
CA ARG A 532 -17.81 15.66 -12.92
C ARG A 532 -17.90 14.84 -11.64
N ARG A 533 -17.09 15.18 -10.64
CA ARG A 533 -17.10 14.47 -9.34
C ARG A 533 -18.43 14.66 -8.60
N HIS A 534 -18.99 15.85 -8.64
CA HIS A 534 -20.33 16.14 -8.08
C HIS A 534 -21.39 15.20 -8.68
N LYS A 535 -21.53 15.22 -10.02
CA LYS A 535 -22.48 14.34 -10.73
C LYS A 535 -22.28 12.87 -10.40
N LEU A 536 -21.03 12.42 -10.26
CA LEU A 536 -20.72 11.05 -9.89
C LEU A 536 -21.25 10.71 -8.50
N LEU A 537 -21.00 11.57 -7.51
CA LEU A 537 -21.42 11.35 -6.13
C LEU A 537 -22.95 11.40 -5.98
N GLU A 538 -23.63 12.27 -6.71
CA GLU A 538 -25.10 12.30 -6.79
C GLU A 538 -25.64 10.99 -7.39
N GLN A 539 -25.06 10.52 -8.49
CA GLN A 539 -25.46 9.25 -9.12
C GLN A 539 -25.25 8.04 -8.20
N GLN A 540 -24.32 8.14 -7.27
CA GLN A 540 -24.08 7.13 -6.23
C GLN A 540 -25.06 7.23 -5.04
N GLY A 541 -25.92 8.25 -5.00
CA GLY A 541 -26.97 8.41 -4.00
C GLY A 541 -26.61 9.31 -2.82
N ILE A 542 -25.62 10.18 -2.95
CA ILE A 542 -25.36 11.26 -1.99
C ILE A 542 -26.25 12.45 -2.35
N TYR A 543 -26.97 13.00 -1.37
CA TYR A 543 -27.80 14.18 -1.55
C TYR A 543 -27.01 15.43 -1.23
N PHE A 544 -27.08 16.45 -2.11
CA PHE A 544 -26.44 17.75 -1.90
C PHE A 544 -27.48 18.86 -1.68
N ARG A 545 -27.24 19.67 -0.65
CA ARG A 545 -27.94 20.91 -0.34
C ARG A 545 -26.93 22.06 -0.36
N LEU A 546 -26.64 22.54 -1.55
CA LEU A 546 -25.69 23.62 -1.80
C LEU A 546 -26.39 24.96 -1.69
N GLY A 547 -25.64 26.05 -1.41
CA GLY A 547 -26.20 27.39 -1.15
C GLY A 547 -26.88 27.48 0.23
N VAL A 548 -26.65 26.54 1.14
CA VAL A 548 -27.28 26.49 2.46
C VAL A 548 -26.21 26.61 3.54
N GLU A 549 -26.24 27.72 4.28
CA GLU A 549 -25.42 27.92 5.46
C GLU A 549 -26.04 27.21 6.67
N VAL A 550 -25.27 26.35 7.32
CA VAL A 550 -25.72 25.68 8.55
C VAL A 550 -25.46 26.61 9.74
N ASP A 551 -26.51 27.26 10.18
CA ASP A 551 -26.55 28.05 11.42
C ASP A 551 -26.90 27.18 12.64
N GLU A 552 -27.03 27.78 13.81
CA GLU A 552 -27.38 27.09 15.05
C GLU A 552 -28.74 26.39 14.97
N THR A 553 -29.75 27.05 14.35
CA THR A 553 -31.09 26.52 14.21
C THR A 553 -31.15 25.26 13.37
N LEU A 554 -30.55 25.33 12.19
CA LEU A 554 -30.43 24.16 11.29
C LEU A 554 -29.58 23.05 11.91
N MET A 555 -28.50 23.39 12.61
CA MET A 555 -27.69 22.38 13.31
C MET A 555 -28.48 21.60 14.36
N LEU A 556 -29.32 22.30 15.17
CA LEU A 556 -30.19 21.64 16.13
C LEU A 556 -31.25 20.74 15.47
N GLU A 557 -31.74 21.11 14.28
CA GLU A 557 -32.60 20.27 13.46
C GLU A 557 -31.84 19.03 12.92
N LEU A 558 -30.63 19.22 12.42
CA LEU A 558 -29.80 18.11 11.93
C LEU A 558 -29.49 17.10 13.03
N LEU A 559 -29.20 17.53 14.24
CA LEU A 559 -28.98 16.68 15.41
C LEU A 559 -30.22 15.86 15.82
N LYS A 560 -31.43 16.32 15.47
CA LYS A 560 -32.70 15.60 15.71
C LYS A 560 -33.01 14.62 14.58
N THR A 561 -32.72 15.00 13.33
CA THR A 561 -33.14 14.27 12.14
C THR A 561 -32.10 13.26 11.64
N HIS A 562 -30.82 13.44 12.02
CA HIS A 562 -29.71 12.57 11.64
C HIS A 562 -29.10 11.90 12.87
N ASP A 563 -28.50 10.74 12.64
CA ASP A 563 -27.84 9.97 13.71
C ASP A 563 -26.51 10.60 14.10
N VAL A 564 -25.80 11.17 13.10
CA VAL A 564 -24.50 11.84 13.27
C VAL A 564 -24.39 13.03 12.33
N VAL A 565 -23.63 14.05 12.76
CA VAL A 565 -23.22 15.21 11.95
C VAL A 565 -21.71 15.22 11.84
N PHE A 566 -21.18 15.36 10.62
CA PHE A 566 -19.75 15.56 10.36
C PHE A 566 -19.50 17.04 9.98
N LEU A 567 -18.50 17.67 10.61
CA LEU A 567 -18.05 19.03 10.32
C LEU A 567 -16.78 19.03 9.48
N GLY A 568 -16.91 19.35 8.20
CA GLY A 568 -15.81 19.53 7.24
C GLY A 568 -15.69 20.98 6.75
N THR A 569 -15.89 21.94 7.64
CA THR A 569 -16.03 23.38 7.32
C THR A 569 -14.72 24.07 6.90
N GLY A 570 -13.57 23.42 7.08
CA GLY A 570 -12.25 23.90 6.66
C GLY A 570 -11.81 25.19 7.37
N THR A 571 -10.93 25.94 6.69
CA THR A 571 -10.38 27.24 7.12
C THR A 571 -10.64 28.27 6.04
N GLN A 572 -11.62 29.14 6.24
CA GLN A 572 -12.06 30.13 5.24
C GLN A 572 -11.76 31.57 5.67
N THR A 573 -10.93 31.77 6.70
CA THR A 573 -10.60 33.11 7.21
C THR A 573 -9.11 33.37 7.06
N SER A 574 -8.75 34.43 6.37
CA SER A 574 -7.38 34.89 6.22
C SER A 574 -6.85 35.42 7.56
N ARG A 575 -5.53 35.23 7.77
CA ARG A 575 -4.86 35.79 8.94
C ARG A 575 -4.72 37.31 8.77
N ASP A 576 -5.11 38.03 9.78
CA ASP A 576 -4.94 39.47 9.87
C ASP A 576 -3.58 39.81 10.52
N LEU A 577 -2.75 40.63 9.86
CA LEU A 577 -1.46 41.11 10.37
C LEU A 577 -1.60 42.34 11.26
N LYS A 578 -2.76 43.02 11.25
CA LYS A 578 -3.04 44.27 12.00
C LYS A 578 -2.03 45.37 11.70
N LEU A 579 -1.64 45.51 10.43
CA LEU A 579 -0.71 46.55 9.99
C LEU A 579 -1.45 47.87 9.79
N PRO A 580 -0.81 49.02 10.12
CA PRO A 580 -1.36 50.32 9.74
C PRO A 580 -1.59 50.41 8.21
N GLY A 581 -2.69 50.96 7.77
CA GLY A 581 -3.02 51.11 6.36
C GLY A 581 -3.56 49.84 5.69
N GLN A 582 -3.76 48.75 6.43
CA GLN A 582 -4.22 47.47 5.87
C GLN A 582 -5.64 47.53 5.25
N ASN A 583 -6.46 48.56 5.62
CA ASN A 583 -7.81 48.72 5.13
C ASN A 583 -7.93 49.72 3.96
N LEU A 584 -6.83 50.18 3.37
CA LEU A 584 -6.81 51.07 2.23
C LEU A 584 -7.37 50.38 0.98
N ASP A 585 -7.96 51.15 0.09
CA ASP A 585 -8.39 50.64 -1.21
C ASP A 585 -7.18 50.09 -1.99
N GLY A 586 -7.36 48.95 -2.67
CA GLY A 586 -6.29 48.26 -3.35
C GLY A 586 -5.55 47.24 -2.48
N VAL A 587 -5.93 47.10 -1.18
CA VAL A 587 -5.44 46.06 -0.28
C VAL A 587 -6.47 44.96 -0.16
N THR A 588 -6.05 43.67 -0.35
CA THR A 588 -6.94 42.51 -0.23
C THR A 588 -6.20 41.33 0.39
N ASP A 589 -6.94 40.40 0.92
CA ASP A 589 -6.39 39.10 1.33
C ASP A 589 -6.44 38.06 0.19
N ALA A 590 -5.57 37.05 0.27
CA ALA A 590 -5.40 36.08 -0.79
C ALA A 590 -6.68 35.25 -1.07
N LEU A 591 -7.47 34.92 -0.04
CA LEU A 591 -8.69 34.12 -0.26
C LEU A 591 -9.72 34.91 -1.02
N SER A 592 -9.97 36.18 -0.61
CA SER A 592 -10.90 37.06 -1.30
C SER A 592 -10.47 37.32 -2.75
N TYR A 593 -9.18 37.54 -2.96
CA TYR A 593 -8.63 37.74 -4.32
C TYR A 593 -8.81 36.47 -5.18
N LEU A 594 -8.40 35.29 -4.69
CA LEU A 594 -8.54 34.05 -5.44
C LEU A 594 -10.01 33.62 -5.63
N GLN A 595 -10.89 33.92 -4.69
CA GLN A 595 -12.34 33.71 -4.86
C GLN A 595 -12.88 34.54 -6.01
N GLN A 596 -12.50 35.82 -6.10
CA GLN A 596 -12.89 36.69 -7.21
C GLN A 596 -12.35 36.15 -8.54
N VAL A 597 -11.07 35.76 -8.61
CA VAL A 597 -10.46 35.15 -9.79
C VAL A 597 -11.22 33.90 -10.26
N ASN A 598 -11.71 33.07 -9.31
CA ASN A 598 -12.42 31.84 -9.64
C ASN A 598 -13.88 32.06 -10.04
N GLN A 599 -14.52 33.13 -9.53
CA GLN A 599 -15.90 33.52 -9.89
C GLN A 599 -15.96 34.18 -11.27
N ASP A 600 -14.98 35.05 -11.54
CA ASP A 600 -14.89 35.79 -12.80
C ASP A 600 -13.42 36.03 -13.16
N SER A 601 -12.83 35.05 -13.85
CA SER A 601 -11.44 35.11 -14.31
C SER A 601 -11.21 36.20 -15.37
N GLY A 602 -12.26 36.73 -15.96
CA GLY A 602 -12.22 37.87 -16.92
C GLY A 602 -12.17 39.25 -16.26
N THR A 603 -12.42 39.35 -14.95
CA THR A 603 -12.36 40.65 -14.26
C THR A 603 -10.91 41.06 -13.99
N GLU A 604 -10.43 42.09 -14.68
CA GLU A 604 -9.03 42.59 -14.62
C GLU A 604 -8.84 43.55 -13.42
N THR A 605 -8.98 43.05 -12.19
CA THR A 605 -8.89 43.89 -10.98
C THR A 605 -7.50 44.50 -10.76
N VAL A 606 -6.46 43.92 -11.32
CA VAL A 606 -5.07 44.36 -11.15
C VAL A 606 -4.37 44.69 -12.49
N ALA A 607 -5.11 44.77 -13.61
CA ALA A 607 -4.54 45.09 -14.90
C ALA A 607 -3.79 46.44 -14.89
N GLY A 608 -2.61 46.49 -15.43
CA GLY A 608 -1.73 47.63 -15.49
C GLY A 608 -1.15 48.09 -14.15
N LYS A 609 -1.48 47.41 -13.01
CA LYS A 609 -1.01 47.75 -11.67
C LYS A 609 0.30 47.08 -11.30
N ARG A 610 1.05 47.72 -10.40
CA ARG A 610 2.19 47.09 -9.68
C ARG A 610 1.63 46.35 -8.46
N VAL A 611 1.75 45.05 -8.45
CA VAL A 611 1.17 44.18 -7.43
C VAL A 611 2.26 43.65 -6.47
N LEU A 612 2.06 43.87 -5.17
CA LEU A 612 2.87 43.20 -4.13
C LEU A 612 2.07 42.05 -3.50
N VAL A 613 2.62 40.84 -3.57
CA VAL A 613 2.07 39.66 -2.89
C VAL A 613 2.92 39.35 -1.66
N ILE A 614 2.33 39.48 -0.48
CA ILE A 614 3.06 39.32 0.79
C ILE A 614 2.82 37.92 1.34
N GLY A 615 3.83 37.05 1.23
CA GLY A 615 3.77 35.67 1.69
C GLY A 615 4.74 34.75 0.95
N GLY A 616 4.96 33.54 1.46
CA GLY A 616 5.91 32.56 0.89
C GLY A 616 5.34 31.15 0.79
N GLY A 617 4.02 30.99 0.70
CA GLY A 617 3.34 29.69 0.52
C GLY A 617 2.85 29.49 -0.93
N ASP A 618 2.31 28.30 -1.23
CA ASP A 618 1.71 28.01 -2.55
C ASP A 618 0.58 29.00 -2.89
N THR A 619 -0.20 29.47 -1.89
CA THR A 619 -1.24 30.51 -2.06
C THR A 619 -0.67 31.83 -2.57
N ALA A 620 0.55 32.22 -2.11
CA ALA A 620 1.20 33.43 -2.62
C ALA A 620 1.62 33.27 -4.09
N MET A 621 2.08 32.06 -4.49
CA MET A 621 2.39 31.75 -5.89
C MET A 621 1.11 31.77 -6.74
N ASP A 622 0.01 31.24 -6.23
CA ASP A 622 -1.28 31.24 -6.91
C ASP A 622 -1.79 32.66 -7.15
N CYS A 623 -1.70 33.53 -6.14
CA CYS A 623 -2.03 34.97 -6.29
C CYS A 623 -1.13 35.69 -7.30
N ALA A 624 0.18 35.49 -7.19
CA ALA A 624 1.14 36.17 -8.06
C ALA A 624 0.97 35.75 -9.54
N ARG A 625 0.83 34.46 -9.81
CA ARG A 625 0.60 33.91 -11.15
C ARG A 625 -0.78 34.31 -11.73
N SER A 626 -1.78 34.45 -10.85
CA SER A 626 -3.09 34.98 -11.23
C SER A 626 -2.99 36.44 -11.62
N ALA A 627 -2.25 37.26 -10.85
CA ALA A 627 -2.06 38.70 -11.17
C ALA A 627 -1.35 38.89 -12.52
N VAL A 628 -0.35 38.05 -12.86
CA VAL A 628 0.27 38.06 -14.20
C VAL A 628 -0.76 37.83 -15.29
N ARG A 629 -1.69 36.85 -15.12
CA ARG A 629 -2.73 36.52 -16.09
C ARG A 629 -3.80 37.60 -16.23
N GLN A 630 -4.02 38.40 -15.17
CA GLN A 630 -4.88 39.57 -15.20
C GLN A 630 -4.20 40.82 -15.80
N GLY A 631 -2.98 40.68 -16.35
CA GLY A 631 -2.28 41.79 -17.02
C GLY A 631 -1.67 42.81 -16.04
N ALA A 632 -1.27 42.41 -14.83
CA ALA A 632 -0.51 43.28 -13.95
C ALA A 632 0.77 43.77 -14.61
N ALA A 633 1.11 45.08 -14.49
CA ALA A 633 2.32 45.65 -15.07
C ALA A 633 3.61 45.10 -14.43
N ASP A 634 3.54 44.78 -13.14
CA ASP A 634 4.62 44.23 -12.37
C ASP A 634 4.09 43.40 -11.18
N VAL A 635 4.65 42.21 -10.94
CA VAL A 635 4.27 41.35 -9.81
C VAL A 635 5.49 40.98 -9.00
N THR A 636 5.51 41.38 -7.74
CA THR A 636 6.59 41.04 -6.81
C THR A 636 6.07 40.31 -5.60
N VAL A 637 6.62 39.11 -5.34
CA VAL A 637 6.38 38.34 -4.09
C VAL A 637 7.39 38.81 -3.05
N VAL A 638 6.89 39.21 -1.87
CA VAL A 638 7.73 39.64 -0.74
C VAL A 638 7.56 38.65 0.42
N TYR A 639 8.68 38.15 0.91
CA TYR A 639 8.71 37.16 2.00
C TYR A 639 9.69 37.56 3.09
N ARG A 640 9.26 37.43 4.34
CA ARG A 640 10.04 37.85 5.53
C ARG A 640 11.25 36.97 5.86
N GLY A 641 11.32 35.74 5.36
CA GLY A 641 12.44 34.81 5.60
C GLY A 641 13.33 34.64 4.37
N ASP A 642 14.37 33.83 4.52
CA ASP A 642 15.26 33.43 3.44
C ASP A 642 14.59 32.43 2.45
N GLU A 643 15.29 32.06 1.39
CA GLU A 643 14.78 31.13 0.36
C GLU A 643 14.50 29.73 0.92
N LYS A 644 15.27 29.29 1.92
CA LYS A 644 15.07 27.97 2.57
C LYS A 644 13.82 27.93 3.42
N GLY A 645 13.38 29.06 3.94
CA GLY A 645 12.18 29.23 4.74
C GLY A 645 10.90 29.33 3.91
N VAL A 646 10.98 29.49 2.58
CA VAL A 646 9.82 29.55 1.69
C VAL A 646 9.07 28.20 1.72
N ARG A 647 7.77 28.26 1.97
CA ARG A 647 6.93 27.04 2.08
C ARG A 647 6.36 26.58 0.74
N ALA A 648 6.35 27.45 -0.26
CA ALA A 648 5.92 27.10 -1.60
C ALA A 648 6.77 25.93 -2.16
N SER A 649 6.18 25.11 -3.01
CA SER A 649 6.92 24.03 -3.63
C SER A 649 7.96 24.60 -4.60
N PRO A 650 9.15 23.98 -4.75
CA PRO A 650 10.17 24.46 -5.71
C PRO A 650 9.64 24.59 -7.13
N ARG A 651 8.70 23.71 -7.51
CA ARG A 651 8.05 23.75 -8.83
C ARG A 651 7.19 25.00 -9.00
N GLU A 652 6.39 25.36 -8.00
CA GLU A 652 5.53 26.56 -8.05
C GLU A 652 6.36 27.83 -8.04
N MET A 653 7.43 27.88 -7.26
CA MET A 653 8.36 29.00 -7.28
C MET A 653 9.03 29.19 -8.65
N GLN A 654 9.49 28.08 -9.25
CA GLN A 654 10.11 28.13 -10.57
C GLN A 654 9.09 28.57 -11.62
N ALA A 655 7.87 28.03 -11.60
CA ALA A 655 6.81 28.42 -12.52
C ALA A 655 6.46 29.92 -12.41
N ALA A 656 6.43 30.47 -11.18
CA ALA A 656 6.22 31.89 -10.96
C ALA A 656 7.36 32.74 -11.53
N ARG A 657 8.63 32.33 -11.32
CA ARG A 657 9.80 33.01 -11.90
C ARG A 657 9.78 32.99 -13.43
N ASP A 658 9.47 31.82 -14.01
CA ASP A 658 9.37 31.66 -15.48
C ASP A 658 8.27 32.58 -16.07
N GLU A 659 7.18 32.81 -15.33
CA GLU A 659 6.06 33.70 -15.69
C GLU A 659 6.32 35.17 -15.38
N GLY A 660 7.56 35.53 -14.98
CA GLY A 660 7.99 36.92 -14.80
C GLY A 660 7.79 37.51 -13.40
N VAL A 661 7.38 36.69 -12.41
CA VAL A 661 7.22 37.15 -11.03
C VAL A 661 8.59 37.40 -10.39
N ARG A 662 8.75 38.58 -9.79
CA ARG A 662 9.95 38.94 -9.02
C ARG A 662 9.82 38.50 -7.57
N PHE A 663 10.96 38.26 -6.89
CA PHE A 663 11.02 37.86 -5.48
C PHE A 663 11.90 38.81 -4.68
N ARG A 664 11.39 39.22 -3.53
CA ARG A 664 12.11 39.95 -2.49
C ARG A 664 12.00 39.15 -1.18
N LEU A 665 13.13 38.61 -0.77
CA LEU A 665 13.26 37.81 0.44
C LEU A 665 13.78 38.67 1.58
N GLU A 666 13.65 38.14 2.83
CA GLU A 666 14.12 38.79 4.04
C GLU A 666 13.54 40.18 4.28
N CYS A 667 12.31 40.43 3.83
CA CYS A 667 11.59 41.68 3.98
C CYS A 667 10.26 41.47 4.75
N ALA A 668 10.16 41.99 5.96
CA ALA A 668 8.95 41.93 6.78
C ALA A 668 8.15 43.24 6.63
N PRO A 669 6.80 43.19 6.32
CA PRO A 669 5.99 44.36 6.17
C PRO A 669 5.72 45.00 7.55
N ILE A 670 5.82 46.35 7.64
CA ILE A 670 5.54 47.10 8.86
C ILE A 670 4.39 48.13 8.72
N ASN A 671 4.17 48.65 7.52
CA ASN A 671 3.14 49.64 7.25
C ASN A 671 2.74 49.63 5.78
N VAL A 672 1.46 49.80 5.49
CA VAL A 672 0.92 50.05 4.16
C VAL A 672 0.72 51.58 4.01
N LEU A 673 1.27 52.16 2.92
CA LEU A 673 1.34 53.58 2.66
C LEU A 673 0.21 54.01 1.71
N GLY A 674 -0.38 55.15 2.00
CA GLY A 674 -1.44 55.78 1.20
C GLY A 674 -2.37 56.55 2.09
N ASP A 675 -3.21 57.39 1.51
CA ASP A 675 -4.32 58.10 2.19
C ASP A 675 -5.64 57.31 2.08
N ASP A 676 -6.26 57.28 0.92
CA ASP A 676 -7.48 56.49 0.65
C ASP A 676 -7.11 55.18 -0.10
N THR A 677 -6.13 55.25 -1.00
CA THR A 677 -5.67 54.09 -1.80
C THR A 677 -4.22 53.77 -1.50
N VAL A 678 -3.84 52.50 -1.68
CA VAL A 678 -2.47 52.07 -1.47
C VAL A 678 -1.51 52.65 -2.51
N THR A 679 -0.41 53.22 -2.05
CA THR A 679 0.69 53.73 -2.91
C THR A 679 2.00 53.00 -2.73
N GLY A 680 2.12 52.21 -1.66
CA GLY A 680 3.31 51.41 -1.38
C GLY A 680 3.23 50.66 -0.06
N VAL A 681 4.25 49.85 0.25
CA VAL A 681 4.41 49.16 1.53
C VAL A 681 5.82 49.40 2.06
N CYS A 682 5.91 49.74 3.33
CA CYS A 682 7.19 49.82 4.03
C CYS A 682 7.55 48.46 4.65
N PHE A 683 8.78 48.03 4.45
CA PHE A 683 9.35 46.80 4.94
C PHE A 683 10.59 47.05 5.80
N VAL A 684 10.87 46.14 6.69
CA VAL A 684 12.13 46.11 7.46
C VAL A 684 12.92 44.85 7.07
N ASP A 685 14.22 45.03 6.85
CA ASP A 685 15.17 43.95 6.61
C ASP A 685 15.76 43.41 7.94
N PRO A 686 16.50 42.27 7.97
CA PRO A 686 17.10 41.71 9.17
C PRO A 686 18.13 42.63 9.88
N SER A 687 18.68 43.65 9.18
CA SER A 687 19.59 44.63 9.75
C SER A 687 18.90 45.82 10.44
N GLY A 688 17.54 45.85 10.34
CA GLY A 688 16.71 46.95 10.81
C GLY A 688 16.59 48.09 9.83
N GLY A 689 17.14 47.98 8.62
CA GLY A 689 16.98 48.93 7.54
C GLY A 689 15.54 48.93 7.03
N GLN A 690 14.96 50.13 6.82
CA GLN A 690 13.62 50.28 6.27
C GLN A 690 13.67 50.67 4.79
N ALA A 691 12.80 50.04 3.99
CA ALA A 691 12.66 50.31 2.57
C ALA A 691 11.19 50.33 2.19
N SER A 692 10.78 51.30 1.38
CA SER A 692 9.44 51.36 0.83
C SER A 692 9.42 50.89 -0.61
N PHE A 693 8.48 49.99 -0.94
CA PHE A 693 8.23 49.52 -2.28
C PHE A 693 6.93 50.11 -2.80
N PRO A 694 6.97 50.90 -3.87
CA PRO A 694 5.79 51.47 -4.47
C PRO A 694 4.93 50.39 -5.12
N CYS A 695 3.61 50.45 -4.89
CA CYS A 695 2.64 49.51 -5.48
C CYS A 695 1.26 50.18 -5.56
N ASP A 696 0.44 49.60 -6.44
CA ASP A 696 -0.94 50.04 -6.70
C ASP A 696 -1.96 49.00 -6.20
N ALA A 697 -1.47 47.82 -5.79
CA ALA A 697 -2.27 46.77 -5.15
C ALA A 697 -1.39 45.88 -4.23
N VAL A 698 -1.96 45.43 -3.12
CA VAL A 698 -1.34 44.55 -2.14
C VAL A 698 -2.25 43.34 -1.88
N ILE A 699 -1.66 42.13 -1.97
CA ILE A 699 -2.37 40.90 -1.66
C ILE A 699 -1.67 40.20 -0.48
N PHE A 700 -2.36 40.08 0.66
CA PHE A 700 -1.82 39.40 1.85
C PHE A 700 -2.06 37.90 1.79
N ALA A 701 -1.01 37.13 1.50
CA ALA A 701 -1.01 35.67 1.44
C ALA A 701 -0.25 35.05 2.65
N VAL A 702 -0.58 35.50 3.84
CA VAL A 702 0.14 35.18 5.10
C VAL A 702 -0.45 34.01 5.89
N GLY A 703 -1.30 33.25 5.23
CA GLY A 703 -1.95 32.04 5.76
C GLY A 703 -3.35 32.27 6.27
N GLN A 704 -3.96 31.20 6.75
CA GLN A 704 -5.35 31.13 7.17
C GLN A 704 -5.45 30.79 8.66
N VAL A 705 -6.61 31.01 9.25
CA VAL A 705 -6.92 30.68 10.65
C VAL A 705 -8.28 30.01 10.76
N CYS A 706 -8.40 29.08 11.72
CA CYS A 706 -9.68 28.47 12.04
C CYS A 706 -10.52 29.44 12.87
N ARG A 707 -11.76 29.66 12.46
CA ARG A 707 -12.78 30.39 13.24
C ARG A 707 -14.07 29.61 13.26
N PRO A 708 -14.21 28.60 14.16
CA PRO A 708 -15.45 27.88 14.32
C PRO A 708 -16.54 28.84 14.83
N ALA A 709 -17.78 28.59 14.42
CA ALA A 709 -18.90 29.40 14.85
C ALA A 709 -19.09 29.32 16.38
N ASP A 710 -19.38 30.44 17.02
CA ASP A 710 -19.48 30.52 18.50
C ASP A 710 -20.56 29.61 19.10
N TRP A 711 -21.61 29.32 18.33
CA TRP A 711 -22.68 28.42 18.76
C TRP A 711 -22.21 26.94 18.87
N LEU A 712 -21.12 26.52 18.21
CA LEU A 712 -20.56 25.17 18.40
C LEU A 712 -20.11 24.94 19.84
N ARG A 713 -19.57 25.99 20.50
CA ARG A 713 -19.19 25.91 21.91
C ARG A 713 -20.42 25.71 22.82
N ARG A 714 -21.56 26.38 22.48
CA ARG A 714 -22.82 26.19 23.22
C ARG A 714 -23.36 24.78 23.09
N LEU A 715 -23.08 24.12 21.99
CA LEU A 715 -23.40 22.69 21.77
C LEU A 715 -22.38 21.72 22.40
N GLY A 716 -21.39 22.22 23.14
CA GLY A 716 -20.39 21.40 23.81
C GLY A 716 -19.24 20.92 22.89
N VAL A 717 -19.06 21.55 21.73
CA VAL A 717 -17.90 21.25 20.87
C VAL A 717 -16.71 22.12 21.30
N GLU A 718 -15.67 21.46 21.81
CA GLU A 718 -14.47 22.15 22.29
C GLU A 718 -13.54 22.52 21.13
N SER A 719 -12.92 23.68 21.27
CA SER A 719 -11.89 24.17 20.36
C SER A 719 -10.70 24.76 21.13
N SER A 720 -9.50 24.69 20.52
CA SER A 720 -8.29 25.29 21.05
C SER A 720 -8.35 26.83 20.97
N ALA A 721 -7.40 27.51 21.64
CA ALA A 721 -7.22 28.95 21.53
C ALA A 721 -6.96 29.44 20.09
N ARG A 722 -6.55 28.56 19.20
CA ARG A 722 -6.36 28.83 17.76
C ARG A 722 -7.61 28.56 16.92
N GLY A 723 -8.75 28.24 17.53
CA GLY A 723 -9.98 27.90 16.82
C GLY A 723 -10.03 26.48 16.23
N ILE A 724 -9.06 25.62 16.52
CA ILE A 724 -9.02 24.23 16.03
C ILE A 724 -9.98 23.39 16.85
N ILE A 725 -10.94 22.74 16.21
CA ILE A 725 -11.89 21.81 16.86
C ILE A 725 -11.11 20.62 17.40
N GLN A 726 -11.31 20.29 18.69
CA GLN A 726 -10.65 19.15 19.34
C GLN A 726 -11.36 17.85 18.96
N VAL A 727 -10.58 16.87 18.51
CA VAL A 727 -11.08 15.56 18.11
C VAL A 727 -10.15 14.44 18.58
N ASP A 728 -10.70 13.25 18.76
CA ASP A 728 -9.91 12.05 18.97
C ASP A 728 -9.29 11.51 17.67
N ALA A 729 -8.62 10.35 17.74
CA ALA A 729 -7.97 9.70 16.60
C ALA A 729 -8.96 9.32 15.47
N HIS A 730 -10.26 9.23 15.78
CA HIS A 730 -11.34 8.85 14.88
C HIS A 730 -12.24 10.03 14.47
N GLY A 731 -11.80 11.26 14.76
CA GLY A 731 -12.52 12.47 14.38
C GLY A 731 -13.73 12.79 15.27
N ARG A 732 -13.93 12.11 16.41
CA ARG A 732 -15.03 12.41 17.33
C ARG A 732 -14.72 13.65 18.15
N THR A 733 -15.66 14.57 18.24
CA THR A 733 -15.56 15.76 19.09
C THR A 733 -15.97 15.45 20.53
N SER A 734 -15.94 16.46 21.41
CA SER A 734 -16.53 16.39 22.75
C SER A 734 -18.05 16.16 22.76
N HIS A 735 -18.76 16.45 21.67
CA HIS A 735 -20.19 16.16 21.52
C HIS A 735 -20.41 14.78 20.88
N VAL A 736 -21.27 13.94 21.49
CA VAL A 736 -21.47 12.52 21.15
C VAL A 736 -21.91 12.24 19.71
N LYS A 737 -22.68 13.16 19.09
CA LYS A 737 -23.19 13.03 17.72
C LYS A 737 -22.38 13.83 16.68
N ILE A 738 -21.36 14.58 17.08
CA ILE A 738 -20.63 15.46 16.18
C ILE A 738 -19.22 14.93 15.98
N TYR A 739 -18.85 14.76 14.71
CA TYR A 739 -17.49 14.44 14.26
C TYR A 739 -16.95 15.61 13.45
N ALA A 740 -15.64 15.72 13.36
CA ALA A 740 -15.01 16.76 12.55
C ALA A 740 -13.73 16.25 11.89
N GLY A 741 -13.32 16.89 10.80
CA GLY A 741 -12.10 16.55 10.08
C GLY A 741 -11.73 17.54 8.99
N GLY A 742 -10.47 17.52 8.56
CA GLY A 742 -9.88 18.47 7.64
C GLY A 742 -9.26 19.66 8.35
N ASP A 743 -9.12 20.79 7.64
CA ASP A 743 -8.39 21.96 8.15
C ASP A 743 -9.00 22.57 9.43
N ASN A 744 -10.28 22.36 9.70
CA ASN A 744 -10.91 22.81 10.95
C ASN A 744 -10.42 22.05 12.19
N THR A 745 -9.75 20.87 12.01
CA THR A 745 -9.20 20.04 13.09
C THR A 745 -7.67 19.97 13.07
N LEU A 746 -7.05 20.23 11.92
CA LEU A 746 -5.60 20.14 11.72
C LEU A 746 -4.94 21.53 11.61
N GLY A 747 -5.72 22.56 11.29
CA GLY A 747 -5.25 23.81 10.73
C GLY A 747 -5.07 23.70 9.20
N PRO A 748 -4.81 24.82 8.51
CA PRO A 748 -4.61 24.83 7.06
C PRO A 748 -3.46 23.89 6.64
N ASP A 749 -3.77 22.90 5.79
CA ASP A 749 -2.81 21.88 5.34
C ASP A 749 -3.14 21.42 3.89
N LEU A 750 -2.70 20.25 3.52
CA LEU A 750 -2.82 19.72 2.16
C LEU A 750 -4.22 19.11 1.90
N VAL A 751 -4.62 19.13 0.64
CA VAL A 751 -5.87 18.47 0.20
C VAL A 751 -5.88 16.97 0.61
N VAL A 752 -4.77 16.29 0.44
CA VAL A 752 -4.65 14.86 0.77
C VAL A 752 -4.77 14.58 2.27
N THR A 753 -4.33 15.50 3.15
CA THR A 753 -4.50 15.38 4.60
C THR A 753 -5.94 15.62 5.01
N ALA A 754 -6.64 16.56 4.35
CA ALA A 754 -8.07 16.80 4.55
C ALA A 754 -8.90 15.57 4.14
N ILE A 755 -8.61 14.94 2.98
CA ILE A 755 -9.23 13.68 2.54
C ILE A 755 -9.00 12.58 3.59
N ALA A 756 -7.76 12.43 4.07
CA ALA A 756 -7.42 11.44 5.08
C ALA A 756 -8.16 11.64 6.41
N ALA A 757 -8.36 12.90 6.83
CA ALA A 757 -9.14 13.22 8.02
C ALA A 757 -10.63 12.88 7.85
N GLY A 758 -11.22 13.17 6.69
CA GLY A 758 -12.59 12.80 6.36
C GLY A 758 -12.81 11.28 6.37
N ARG A 759 -11.88 10.52 5.78
CA ARG A 759 -11.90 9.04 5.78
C ARG A 759 -11.82 8.47 7.19
N ARG A 760 -10.89 8.97 8.04
CA ARG A 760 -10.76 8.53 9.44
C ARG A 760 -12.03 8.81 10.25
N ALA A 761 -12.65 9.96 10.04
CA ALA A 761 -13.91 10.30 10.70
C ALA A 761 -15.04 9.35 10.24
N ALA A 762 -15.13 9.05 8.95
CA ALA A 762 -16.09 8.08 8.43
C ALA A 762 -15.90 6.68 9.05
N GLU A 763 -14.66 6.20 9.18
CA GLU A 763 -14.34 4.96 9.89
C GLU A 763 -14.81 5.01 11.36
N GLY A 764 -14.54 6.12 12.08
CA GLY A 764 -14.97 6.34 13.45
C GLY A 764 -16.49 6.35 13.59
N ILE A 765 -17.20 6.98 12.66
CA ILE A 765 -18.67 6.99 12.60
C ILE A 765 -19.19 5.55 12.41
N LEU A 766 -18.69 4.82 11.42
CA LEU A 766 -19.10 3.44 11.15
C LEU A 766 -18.83 2.49 12.34
N ASP A 767 -17.70 2.66 13.00
CA ASP A 767 -17.35 1.84 14.17
C ASP A 767 -18.28 2.12 15.37
N SER A 768 -18.79 3.35 15.51
CA SER A 768 -19.74 3.71 16.57
C SER A 768 -21.11 3.01 16.45
N PHE A 769 -21.49 2.60 15.23
CA PHE A 769 -22.74 1.87 14.96
C PHE A 769 -22.56 0.36 14.92
N ARG A 770 -21.32 -0.16 14.96
CA ARG A 770 -21.10 -1.61 15.07
C ARG A 770 -21.49 -2.08 16.46
N PRO A 771 -22.37 -3.10 16.59
CA PRO A 771 -22.72 -3.64 17.90
C PRO A 771 -21.45 -4.11 18.61
N SER A 772 -21.23 -3.63 19.83
CA SER A 772 -20.05 -3.97 20.62
C SER A 772 -19.97 -5.50 20.77
N ARG A 773 -18.74 -6.04 20.83
CA ARG A 773 -18.52 -7.49 21.04
C ARG A 773 -19.27 -8.01 22.26
N ARG A 774 -19.40 -7.20 23.34
CA ARG A 774 -20.21 -7.50 24.53
C ARG A 774 -21.71 -7.58 24.23
N ALA A 775 -22.24 -6.73 23.33
CA ALA A 775 -23.65 -6.79 22.93
C ALA A 775 -23.94 -8.06 22.11
N LYS A 776 -23.02 -8.48 21.23
CA LYS A 776 -23.15 -9.76 20.50
C LYS A 776 -23.05 -10.95 21.44
N GLU A 777 -22.19 -10.92 22.44
CA GLU A 777 -22.07 -11.96 23.46
C GLU A 777 -23.31 -11.99 24.37
N ALA A 778 -23.87 -10.82 24.72
CA ALA A 778 -25.12 -10.74 25.51
C ALA A 778 -26.33 -11.24 24.72
N VAL A 779 -26.45 -10.89 23.43
CA VAL A 779 -27.51 -11.43 22.55
C VAL A 779 -27.35 -12.95 22.37
N SER A 780 -26.13 -13.42 22.13
CA SER A 780 -25.85 -14.86 22.06
C SER A 780 -26.17 -15.58 23.39
N ALA A 781 -25.85 -14.97 24.52
CA ALA A 781 -26.19 -15.51 25.86
C ALA A 781 -27.71 -15.52 26.12
N MET A 782 -28.44 -14.50 25.66
CA MET A 782 -29.92 -14.50 25.76
C MET A 782 -30.55 -15.60 24.89
N PHE A 783 -30.04 -15.88 23.71
CA PHE A 783 -30.51 -16.99 22.88
C PHE A 783 -30.09 -18.37 23.41
N THR A 784 -28.98 -18.45 24.17
CA THR A 784 -28.54 -19.70 24.79
C THR A 784 -29.27 -19.99 26.12
N SER A 785 -29.81 -18.97 26.79
CA SER A 785 -30.53 -19.14 28.06
C SER A 785 -32.02 -19.50 27.93
N GLN A 786 -32.59 -19.53 26.73
CA GLN A 786 -33.97 -19.99 26.45
C GLN A 786 -34.05 -21.45 26.01
N GLN A 787 -33.16 -22.32 26.45
CA GLN A 787 -33.39 -23.75 26.35
C GLN A 787 -34.30 -24.18 27.50
N ILE A 788 -35.62 -24.21 27.26
CA ILE A 788 -36.60 -24.85 28.11
C ILE A 788 -36.34 -26.37 28.08
N PRO A 789 -36.21 -27.04 29.21
CA PRO A 789 -36.05 -28.50 29.23
C PRO A 789 -37.40 -29.22 28.89
N GLY A 790 -37.40 -29.97 27.80
CA GLY A 790 -38.40 -30.96 27.52
C GLY A 790 -39.39 -30.62 26.43
N ASN A 791 -39.06 -30.94 25.19
CA ASN A 791 -39.88 -31.73 24.28
C ASN A 791 -39.15 -31.98 22.96
N ARG A 792 -38.85 -33.21 22.67
CA ARG A 792 -38.34 -33.63 21.36
C ARG A 792 -39.51 -33.68 20.39
N ILE A 793 -39.53 -32.77 19.41
CA ILE A 793 -40.32 -32.89 18.19
C ILE A 793 -39.36 -33.04 17.01
N PRO A 794 -39.50 -34.08 16.16
CA PRO A 794 -38.61 -34.24 15.02
C PRO A 794 -38.97 -33.24 13.94
N VAL A 795 -38.02 -32.39 13.55
CA VAL A 795 -38.18 -31.48 12.41
C VAL A 795 -37.91 -32.26 11.13
N ALA A 796 -38.99 -32.51 10.37
CA ALA A 796 -38.89 -32.95 8.99
C ALA A 796 -38.32 -31.86 8.12
N ALA A 797 -37.29 -32.20 7.34
CA ALA A 797 -36.70 -31.31 6.34
C ALA A 797 -37.71 -31.03 5.21
N THR A 798 -38.20 -29.79 5.13
CA THR A 798 -38.96 -29.32 3.99
C THR A 798 -38.02 -28.63 3.02
N VAL A 799 -37.78 -29.30 1.89
CA VAL A 799 -37.08 -28.75 0.72
C VAL A 799 -38.04 -27.76 0.05
N ILE A 800 -37.64 -26.47 0.01
CA ILE A 800 -38.32 -25.48 -0.83
C ILE A 800 -37.64 -25.48 -2.21
N GLN A 801 -38.27 -26.05 -3.20
CA GLN A 801 -37.98 -25.85 -4.62
C GLN A 801 -38.36 -24.42 -4.99
N GLN A 802 -37.42 -23.67 -5.57
CA GLN A 802 -37.75 -22.46 -6.32
C GLN A 802 -38.16 -22.85 -7.73
N GLU A 803 -39.43 -22.64 -8.05
CA GLU A 803 -39.93 -22.65 -9.43
C GLU A 803 -39.49 -21.36 -10.14
N SER A 804 -38.93 -21.53 -11.32
CA SER A 804 -38.73 -20.53 -12.35
C SER A 804 -40.03 -20.33 -13.14
N VAL A 805 -40.48 -19.11 -13.37
CA VAL A 805 -41.51 -18.73 -14.32
C VAL A 805 -41.14 -17.45 -15.05
N PRO A 806 -41.54 -17.22 -16.33
CA PRO A 806 -40.75 -17.12 -17.57
C PRO A 806 -40.29 -15.70 -17.85
#